data_6f6b0da2d0e6917c42f61aac30be5d4b
#
_entry.id   6f6b0da2d0e6917c42f61aac30be5d4b
#
_cell.length_a   1.000
_cell.length_b   1.000
_cell.length_c   1.000
_cell.angle_alpha   90.00
_cell.angle_beta   90.00
_cell.angle_gamma   90.00
#
_symmetry.space_group_name_H-M   'P 1'
#
loop_
_entity.id
_entity.type
_entity.pdbx_description
1 polymer ?
#
loop_
_entity_poly.entity_id
_entity_poly.type
_entity_poly.pdbx_seq_one_letter_code
_entity_poly.pdbx_strand_id
1 'polypeptide(L)'
;MKKLSVKRMLCLTMAAMLLLSSGCGNGGDGTGGESDSSGSTAQKESGDEAGGEAAMGRYLEEEIDLSGDLEVVRGLRRMPDLRLVIEDTYQNFQVSEDQGVSWKAESNPWLEKKRNSTYFLDAKMAPDGTLAVIYDDYPEGEGENQGEEDEEDVPEGDASEEDSAGDAALDEEIETASGSAESLGAGEEETEESMFQLSPECALIRPDGTEVPVEYSMTEEELYPTHFWISDSGRFFMTSYGENIYEVMEDGRSELFLTLEGSPQLVQFAGDLMILDGYDFQAPLLYDMEKKEYVVDQAFADFVEENYADRQFNGGSWYDLFLFSGEEETLYLAGKKGLHRHVIGQEETQQLIDGAISRLGSPKYGLVGMVMLETEEFLALFSGGKLIRFTFDPDVAAVPSERLKVYSLTESYDVRVAATAYQVQNPDVFVEYETGMEEGGAVTREDALKKLNTEIMAGQGPDVLMLDGLPVDSYVEKGLLDDLSGLVDELGDELFGNLIRAMEREGGIYGIPTQVQFPILLGKEEYISGMKDLSSIADGIEKLRRDNPGKDLLGTCSEKGIMKVFSPVSAPAWKGQDGEMDTEALSEFLTQMKRIYEAQTDGLGEKEIERYLSDSEYNAREYGEDWLYDLSFYGGMSLDYIGGNLQLLTGTNSYPYGYFEMTSVHKAKGFEDARLIRMEGQSSNVFIPQTILGINAASGKKELARDFLKLFLGEENQEALGGFGVNRKAVDQLFKPEEKYLGENGEYGSIAMSDGEGLEVYMEVYVSTQEELAVFYDWMESAVTPYIADLVLEKAVFEEGSKYILGEGSLEEALDAIEQRLAIYMAE
;
A
#
# COMPACT_ATOMS: atom_id res chain seq x y z
N MET A 1 20.25 -37.53 4.95
CA MET A 1 21.33 -36.93 5.74
C MET A 1 22.59 -36.70 4.89
N LYS A 2 22.54 -35.92 3.84
CA LYS A 2 23.71 -35.50 3.02
C LYS A 2 23.55 -34.17 2.27
N LYS A 3 22.57 -33.33 2.62
CA LYS A 3 22.37 -31.97 2.02
C LYS A 3 22.57 -30.79 2.99
N LEU A 4 23.10 -31.05 4.21
CA LEU A 4 23.32 -29.98 5.20
C LEU A 4 24.79 -29.52 5.34
N SER A 5 25.67 -29.92 4.43
CA SER A 5 27.11 -29.67 4.59
C SER A 5 27.67 -28.56 3.69
N VAL A 6 26.95 -28.12 2.67
CA VAL A 6 27.49 -27.14 1.70
C VAL A 6 27.18 -25.68 2.10
N LYS A 7 26.03 -25.40 2.68
CA LYS A 7 25.69 -24.04 3.15
C LYS A 7 26.49 -23.56 4.37
N ARG A 8 27.03 -24.47 5.18
CA ARG A 8 27.92 -24.10 6.32
C ARG A 8 29.38 -23.85 5.93
N MET A 9 29.79 -24.25 4.73
CA MET A 9 31.16 -24.04 4.26
C MET A 9 31.32 -22.69 3.53
N LEU A 10 30.25 -22.13 2.96
CA LEU A 10 30.28 -20.81 2.32
C LEU A 10 30.29 -19.64 3.34
N CYS A 11 29.61 -19.78 4.48
CA CYS A 11 29.63 -18.76 5.55
C CYS A 11 30.95 -18.67 6.33
N LEU A 12 31.80 -19.70 6.28
CA LEU A 12 33.09 -19.72 6.95
C LEU A 12 34.24 -19.13 6.12
N THR A 13 34.08 -19.02 4.81
CA THR A 13 35.06 -18.40 3.91
C THR A 13 34.89 -16.88 3.81
N MET A 14 33.70 -16.31 4.01
CA MET A 14 33.52 -14.85 4.07
C MET A 14 33.99 -14.22 5.41
N ALA A 15 33.93 -14.95 6.53
CA ALA A 15 34.39 -14.46 7.82
C ALA A 15 35.92 -14.44 7.95
N ALA A 16 36.68 -15.13 7.08
CA ALA A 16 38.14 -15.18 7.11
C ALA A 16 38.84 -14.10 6.27
N MET A 17 38.13 -13.36 5.43
CA MET A 17 38.67 -12.26 4.63
C MET A 17 38.55 -10.87 5.27
N LEU A 18 37.80 -10.73 6.36
CA LEU A 18 37.61 -9.46 7.07
C LEU A 18 38.56 -9.24 8.26
N LEU A 19 39.54 -10.10 8.51
CA LEU A 19 40.46 -10.02 9.65
C LEU A 19 41.94 -9.76 9.30
N LEU A 20 42.27 -9.33 8.07
CA LEU A 20 43.65 -9.09 7.66
C LEU A 20 43.96 -7.69 7.15
N SER A 21 43.24 -6.65 7.57
CA SER A 21 43.55 -5.27 7.27
C SER A 21 43.53 -4.35 8.49
N SER A 22 44.30 -4.70 9.52
CA SER A 22 44.67 -3.72 10.54
C SER A 22 46.11 -3.97 10.99
N GLY A 23 47.02 -3.12 10.50
CA GLY A 23 48.42 -3.15 10.92
C GLY A 23 49.29 -2.05 10.29
N CYS A 24 49.38 -0.95 11.02
CA CYS A 24 50.54 -0.04 11.17
C CYS A 24 51.25 0.61 9.99
N GLY A 25 51.32 1.97 10.07
CA GLY A 25 52.60 2.61 10.03
C GLY A 25 52.72 3.96 9.31
N ASN A 26 52.61 4.96 10.03
CA ASN A 26 53.31 6.29 10.08
C ASN A 26 54.23 6.72 8.93
N GLY A 27 53.99 7.96 8.43
CA GLY A 27 55.04 8.92 8.06
C GLY A 27 55.12 9.35 6.60
N GLY A 28 54.89 10.63 6.35
CA GLY A 28 55.67 11.42 5.40
C GLY A 28 55.03 11.88 4.09
N ASP A 29 54.68 13.18 4.10
CA ASP A 29 54.76 14.18 3.02
C ASP A 29 54.58 13.81 1.53
N GLY A 30 53.63 14.50 0.90
CA GLY A 30 53.88 15.06 -0.43
C GLY A 30 52.91 14.74 -1.55
N THR A 31 52.09 15.73 -1.87
CA THR A 31 51.58 16.07 -3.21
C THR A 31 50.62 15.14 -3.94
N GLY A 32 49.39 15.59 -4.07
CA GLY A 32 48.65 15.68 -5.32
C GLY A 32 48.23 14.37 -6.00
N GLY A 33 46.96 14.15 -6.02
CA GLY A 33 46.35 13.15 -6.90
C GLY A 33 44.92 12.88 -6.48
N GLU A 34 44.00 13.60 -7.05
CA GLU A 34 42.56 13.35 -6.99
C GLU A 34 42.25 11.94 -7.49
N SER A 35 41.47 11.19 -6.75
CA SER A 35 40.72 10.08 -7.28
C SER A 35 39.29 10.16 -6.70
N ASP A 36 38.43 10.75 -7.51
CA ASP A 36 36.98 10.68 -7.34
C ASP A 36 36.51 9.24 -7.37
N SER A 37 35.71 8.87 -6.40
CA SER A 37 34.81 7.73 -6.46
C SER A 37 33.63 8.01 -5.58
N SER A 38 32.60 8.60 -6.18
CA SER A 38 31.19 8.45 -5.81
C SER A 38 30.39 9.21 -6.87
N GLY A 39 29.90 8.49 -7.86
CA GLY A 39 28.99 9.03 -8.86
C GLY A 39 27.58 9.08 -8.34
N SER A 40 27.25 10.11 -7.59
CA SER A 40 25.90 10.64 -7.59
C SER A 40 25.85 11.60 -8.76
N THR A 41 25.08 11.31 -9.77
CA THR A 41 24.72 12.27 -10.82
C THR A 41 23.81 13.33 -10.22
N ALA A 42 24.37 14.18 -9.37
CA ALA A 42 23.81 15.48 -9.14
C ALA A 42 23.88 16.22 -10.48
N GLN A 43 22.72 16.56 -11.03
CA GLN A 43 22.60 17.53 -12.09
C GLN A 43 23.48 18.72 -11.71
N LYS A 44 24.43 19.05 -12.58
CA LYS A 44 25.23 20.26 -12.43
C LYS A 44 24.27 21.43 -12.28
N GLU A 45 24.29 22.07 -11.12
CA GLU A 45 23.84 23.45 -10.99
C GLU A 45 24.45 24.29 -12.10
N SER A 46 23.66 24.56 -13.12
CA SER A 46 23.97 25.65 -14.04
C SER A 46 23.65 26.93 -13.30
N GLY A 47 24.67 27.51 -12.67
CA GLY A 47 24.62 28.86 -12.17
C GLY A 47 24.10 29.81 -13.25
N ASP A 48 23.20 30.69 -12.84
CA ASP A 48 22.74 31.84 -13.58
C ASP A 48 23.94 32.60 -14.17
N GLU A 49 24.23 32.36 -15.46
CA GLU A 49 24.93 33.31 -16.31
C GLU A 49 24.64 33.04 -17.78
N ALA A 50 23.94 34.01 -18.38
CA ALA A 50 23.92 34.35 -19.77
C ALA A 50 23.21 33.42 -20.78
N GLY A 51 21.93 33.70 -21.10
CA GLY A 51 21.45 33.74 -22.50
C GLY A 51 21.72 32.55 -23.39
N GLY A 52 21.66 31.33 -22.87
CA GLY A 52 21.45 30.12 -23.65
C GLY A 52 19.93 29.94 -23.91
N GLU A 53 19.53 29.70 -25.15
CA GLU A 53 18.15 29.29 -25.44
C GLU A 53 17.85 28.05 -24.59
N ALA A 54 16.73 28.07 -23.82
CA ALA A 54 16.30 26.88 -23.06
C ALA A 54 16.14 25.70 -24.01
N ALA A 55 16.52 24.49 -23.56
CA ALA A 55 16.29 23.30 -24.35
C ALA A 55 14.77 23.18 -24.65
N MET A 56 14.43 22.91 -25.90
CA MET A 56 13.06 22.87 -26.38
C MET A 56 12.66 21.44 -26.76
N GLY A 57 11.38 21.14 -26.62
CA GLY A 57 10.72 19.90 -26.97
C GLY A 57 10.55 18.95 -25.78
N ARG A 58 9.31 18.57 -25.54
CA ARG A 58 8.94 17.49 -24.60
C ARG A 58 7.65 16.81 -25.07
N TYR A 59 7.37 15.64 -24.49
CA TYR A 59 6.11 14.96 -24.66
C TYR A 59 5.03 15.62 -23.78
N LEU A 60 3.87 15.89 -24.36
CA LEU A 60 2.66 16.35 -23.70
C LEU A 60 1.68 15.19 -23.55
N GLU A 61 0.87 15.21 -22.50
CA GLU A 61 -0.09 14.19 -22.15
C GLU A 61 -1.51 14.61 -22.53
N GLU A 62 -2.25 13.71 -23.18
CA GLU A 62 -3.68 13.85 -23.46
C GLU A 62 -4.39 12.59 -22.97
N GLU A 63 -5.40 12.77 -22.10
CA GLU A 63 -6.24 11.67 -21.63
C GLU A 63 -7.28 11.33 -22.68
N ILE A 64 -7.43 10.04 -22.98
CA ILE A 64 -8.38 9.51 -23.95
C ILE A 64 -9.47 8.76 -23.18
N ASP A 65 -10.73 9.12 -23.43
CA ASP A 65 -11.87 8.41 -22.86
C ASP A 65 -12.02 7.03 -23.52
N LEU A 66 -11.92 5.97 -22.71
CA LEU A 66 -12.30 4.62 -23.13
C LEU A 66 -13.81 4.49 -23.08
N SER A 67 -14.41 4.25 -24.25
CA SER A 67 -15.84 3.93 -24.35
C SER A 67 -16.06 2.45 -24.07
N GLY A 68 -16.61 2.10 -22.93
CA GLY A 68 -16.99 0.72 -22.59
C GLY A 68 -16.72 0.36 -21.15
N ASP A 69 -17.38 -0.68 -20.67
CA ASP A 69 -17.29 -1.17 -19.30
C ASP A 69 -16.04 -2.06 -19.10
N LEU A 70 -14.84 -1.46 -19.14
CA LEU A 70 -13.61 -2.14 -18.71
C LEU A 70 -13.44 -1.91 -17.20
N GLU A 71 -13.42 -2.97 -16.42
CA GLU A 71 -13.38 -2.84 -14.96
C GLU A 71 -11.96 -2.80 -14.43
N VAL A 72 -11.19 -3.87 -14.57
CA VAL A 72 -9.79 -3.93 -14.14
C VAL A 72 -8.92 -4.30 -15.34
N VAL A 73 -8.33 -3.30 -15.96
CA VAL A 73 -7.48 -3.50 -17.14
C VAL A 73 -6.21 -4.29 -16.79
N ARG A 74 -5.82 -5.22 -17.69
CA ARG A 74 -4.66 -6.10 -17.53
C ARG A 74 -3.61 -5.97 -18.63
N GLY A 75 -3.92 -5.35 -19.76
CA GLY A 75 -2.96 -5.23 -20.84
C GLY A 75 -3.37 -4.25 -21.92
N LEU A 76 -2.36 -3.60 -22.51
CA LEU A 76 -2.44 -2.86 -23.76
C LEU A 76 -1.37 -3.42 -24.70
N ARG A 77 -1.78 -3.90 -25.88
CA ARG A 77 -0.87 -4.46 -26.87
C ARG A 77 -1.14 -3.90 -28.26
N ARG A 78 -0.07 -3.74 -29.05
CA ARG A 78 -0.12 -3.45 -30.47
C ARG A 78 0.05 -4.75 -31.26
N MET A 79 -0.90 -5.03 -32.12
CA MET A 79 -0.86 -6.20 -32.97
C MET A 79 0.02 -5.96 -34.24
N PRO A 80 0.52 -7.02 -34.93
CA PRO A 80 1.29 -6.87 -36.15
C PRO A 80 0.55 -6.15 -37.29
N ASP A 81 -0.77 -6.20 -37.29
CA ASP A 81 -1.64 -5.49 -38.24
C ASP A 81 -1.97 -4.06 -37.80
N LEU A 82 -1.26 -3.55 -36.80
CA LEU A 82 -1.35 -2.21 -36.23
C LEU A 82 -2.59 -1.95 -35.36
N ARG A 83 -3.50 -2.91 -35.20
CA ARG A 83 -4.58 -2.80 -34.24
C ARG A 83 -4.03 -2.75 -32.82
N LEU A 84 -4.74 -2.05 -31.96
CA LEU A 84 -4.46 -2.03 -30.52
C LEU A 84 -5.53 -2.84 -29.80
N VAL A 85 -5.14 -3.58 -28.76
CA VAL A 85 -6.04 -4.38 -27.93
C VAL A 85 -5.82 -4.03 -26.47
N ILE A 86 -6.92 -3.72 -25.78
CA ILE A 86 -6.98 -3.62 -24.32
C ILE A 86 -7.76 -4.83 -23.81
N GLU A 87 -7.27 -5.44 -22.75
CA GLU A 87 -7.90 -6.57 -22.07
C GLU A 87 -8.09 -6.27 -20.57
N ASP A 88 -9.17 -6.81 -19.97
CA ASP A 88 -9.45 -6.71 -18.55
C ASP A 88 -9.48 -8.07 -17.84
N THR A 89 -9.64 -8.08 -16.51
CA THR A 89 -9.70 -9.29 -15.69
C THR A 89 -10.91 -10.16 -15.97
N TYR A 90 -11.98 -9.57 -16.51
CA TYR A 90 -13.23 -10.28 -16.83
C TYR A 90 -13.29 -10.74 -18.29
N GLN A 91 -12.14 -10.80 -18.97
CA GLN A 91 -11.99 -11.21 -20.36
C GLN A 91 -12.82 -10.36 -21.34
N ASN A 92 -12.99 -9.07 -21.03
CA ASN A 92 -13.49 -8.11 -22.00
C ASN A 92 -12.32 -7.59 -22.82
N PHE A 93 -12.53 -7.50 -24.12
CA PHE A 93 -11.55 -7.00 -25.07
C PHE A 93 -12.08 -5.76 -25.78
N GLN A 94 -11.26 -4.71 -25.80
CA GLN A 94 -11.50 -3.52 -26.62
C GLN A 94 -10.44 -3.44 -27.71
N VAL A 95 -10.87 -3.24 -28.95
CA VAL A 95 -9.99 -3.16 -30.12
C VAL A 95 -10.09 -1.81 -30.78
N SER A 96 -8.94 -1.19 -31.09
CA SER A 96 -8.84 0.03 -31.89
C SER A 96 -8.16 -0.26 -33.23
N GLU A 97 -8.78 0.18 -34.34
CA GLU A 97 -8.24 0.11 -35.70
C GLU A 97 -7.64 1.44 -36.17
N ASP A 98 -7.75 2.50 -35.37
CA ASP A 98 -7.38 3.88 -35.69
C ASP A 98 -6.39 4.48 -34.69
N GLN A 99 -5.47 3.65 -34.21
CA GLN A 99 -4.37 4.02 -33.28
C GLN A 99 -4.85 4.65 -31.96
N GLY A 100 -5.92 4.10 -31.39
CA GLY A 100 -6.41 4.49 -30.07
C GLY A 100 -7.36 5.69 -30.09
N VAL A 101 -7.84 6.15 -31.26
CA VAL A 101 -8.81 7.24 -31.34
C VAL A 101 -10.23 6.74 -31.03
N SER A 102 -10.57 5.53 -31.46
CA SER A 102 -11.86 4.91 -31.14
C SER A 102 -11.67 3.44 -30.77
N TRP A 103 -12.54 2.95 -29.89
CA TRP A 103 -12.48 1.60 -29.35
C TRP A 103 -13.82 0.88 -29.55
N LYS A 104 -13.76 -0.42 -29.82
CA LYS A 104 -14.91 -1.30 -29.99
C LYS A 104 -14.74 -2.56 -29.17
N ALA A 105 -15.79 -2.96 -28.44
CA ALA A 105 -15.82 -4.24 -27.79
C ALA A 105 -15.74 -5.37 -28.82
N GLU A 106 -14.88 -6.34 -28.58
CA GLU A 106 -14.80 -7.57 -29.35
C GLU A 106 -15.16 -8.74 -28.43
N SER A 107 -16.11 -9.58 -28.86
CA SER A 107 -16.58 -10.71 -28.09
C SER A 107 -16.29 -12.02 -28.81
N ASN A 108 -16.20 -13.11 -28.06
CA ASN A 108 -16.05 -14.45 -28.58
C ASN A 108 -17.25 -15.30 -28.12
N PRO A 109 -17.97 -16.01 -29.04
CA PRO A 109 -19.15 -16.81 -28.68
C PRO A 109 -18.91 -17.87 -27.59
N TRP A 110 -17.69 -18.36 -27.47
CA TRP A 110 -17.31 -19.34 -26.45
C TRP A 110 -17.22 -18.65 -25.06
N LEU A 111 -16.56 -17.47 -24.98
CA LEU A 111 -16.49 -16.68 -23.74
C LEU A 111 -17.89 -16.30 -23.24
N GLU A 112 -18.76 -15.81 -24.13
CA GLU A 112 -20.14 -15.44 -23.76
C GLU A 112 -20.90 -16.62 -23.12
N LYS A 113 -20.68 -17.83 -23.61
CA LYS A 113 -21.31 -19.03 -23.06
C LYS A 113 -20.71 -19.47 -21.72
N LYS A 114 -19.40 -19.28 -21.53
CA LYS A 114 -18.67 -19.79 -20.35
C LYS A 114 -18.61 -18.79 -19.19
N ARG A 115 -18.82 -17.52 -19.43
CA ARG A 115 -18.61 -16.41 -18.48
C ARG A 115 -19.19 -16.63 -17.07
N ASN A 116 -20.37 -17.21 -16.96
CA ASN A 116 -21.09 -17.40 -15.70
C ASN A 116 -20.86 -18.80 -15.07
N SER A 117 -20.12 -19.69 -15.73
CA SER A 117 -19.93 -21.08 -15.29
C SER A 117 -18.46 -21.46 -15.16
N THR A 118 -17.56 -20.52 -15.28
CA THR A 118 -16.14 -20.81 -15.43
C THR A 118 -15.30 -19.73 -14.72
N TYR A 119 -14.32 -20.18 -13.94
CA TYR A 119 -13.30 -19.32 -13.39
C TYR A 119 -12.13 -19.24 -14.38
N PHE A 120 -11.75 -18.03 -14.78
CA PHE A 120 -10.62 -17.81 -15.69
C PHE A 120 -9.38 -17.38 -14.90
N LEU A 121 -8.30 -18.14 -15.03
CA LEU A 121 -6.98 -17.76 -14.52
C LEU A 121 -6.30 -16.76 -15.45
N ASP A 122 -6.37 -17.01 -16.78
CA ASP A 122 -5.80 -16.12 -17.80
C ASP A 122 -6.54 -16.25 -19.15
N ALA A 123 -6.58 -15.14 -19.90
CA ALA A 123 -7.08 -15.12 -21.28
C ALA A 123 -6.36 -14.05 -22.08
N LYS A 124 -5.81 -14.44 -23.25
CA LYS A 124 -5.06 -13.56 -24.15
C LYS A 124 -5.57 -13.65 -25.57
N MET A 125 -5.77 -12.54 -26.25
CA MET A 125 -6.19 -12.48 -27.64
C MET A 125 -5.00 -12.40 -28.60
N ALA A 126 -4.93 -13.31 -29.58
CA ALA A 126 -3.94 -13.28 -30.67
C ALA A 126 -4.37 -12.37 -31.81
N PRO A 127 -3.44 -12.01 -32.73
CA PRO A 127 -3.75 -11.12 -33.87
C PRO A 127 -4.84 -11.61 -34.79
N ASP A 128 -5.04 -12.92 -34.91
CA ASP A 128 -6.08 -13.55 -35.73
C ASP A 128 -7.43 -13.67 -35.00
N GLY A 129 -7.54 -13.17 -33.76
CA GLY A 129 -8.70 -13.26 -32.90
C GLY A 129 -8.84 -14.60 -32.15
N THR A 130 -7.84 -15.49 -32.24
CA THR A 130 -7.79 -16.68 -31.41
C THR A 130 -7.50 -16.28 -29.96
N LEU A 131 -8.25 -16.84 -28.99
CA LEU A 131 -7.99 -16.64 -27.56
C LEU A 131 -7.20 -17.83 -27.02
N ALA A 132 -6.16 -17.56 -26.24
CA ALA A 132 -5.51 -18.56 -25.40
C ALA A 132 -6.08 -18.39 -23.98
N VAL A 133 -6.67 -19.44 -23.42
CA VAL A 133 -7.38 -19.39 -22.13
C VAL A 133 -6.90 -20.47 -21.18
N ILE A 134 -6.79 -20.11 -19.89
CA ILE A 134 -6.59 -21.03 -18.77
C ILE A 134 -7.81 -20.87 -17.88
N TYR A 135 -8.55 -21.94 -17.64
CA TYR A 135 -9.84 -21.86 -16.96
C TYR A 135 -10.15 -23.12 -16.13
N ASP A 136 -11.03 -22.98 -15.18
CA ASP A 136 -11.59 -24.09 -14.40
C ASP A 136 -13.12 -23.93 -14.36
N ASP A 137 -13.86 -24.96 -14.74
CA ASP A 137 -15.32 -24.92 -14.72
C ASP A 137 -15.83 -25.14 -13.30
N TYR A 138 -16.78 -24.33 -12.84
CA TYR A 138 -17.42 -24.54 -11.56
C TYR A 138 -18.08 -25.92 -11.49
N PRO A 139 -18.04 -26.63 -10.35
CA PRO A 139 -18.73 -27.92 -10.18
C PRO A 139 -20.21 -27.80 -10.53
N GLU A 140 -20.75 -28.78 -11.25
CA GLU A 140 -22.19 -28.83 -11.62
C GLU A 140 -23.05 -28.71 -10.35
N GLY A 141 -23.71 -27.56 -10.16
CA GLY A 141 -24.67 -27.29 -9.07
C GLY A 141 -24.34 -26.04 -8.23
N GLU A 142 -23.17 -25.37 -8.39
CA GLU A 142 -22.86 -24.13 -7.67
C GLU A 142 -22.97 -22.86 -8.54
N GLY A 143 -23.12 -23.01 -9.87
CA GLY A 143 -23.23 -21.89 -10.82
C GLY A 143 -24.64 -21.40 -11.15
N GLU A 144 -25.72 -22.03 -10.61
CA GLU A 144 -27.11 -21.72 -10.99
C GLU A 144 -27.84 -20.73 -10.06
N ASN A 145 -27.16 -20.02 -9.16
CA ASN A 145 -27.80 -19.08 -8.24
C ASN A 145 -27.60 -17.60 -8.56
N GLN A 146 -27.42 -17.22 -9.82
CA GLN A 146 -27.52 -15.83 -10.25
C GLN A 146 -28.54 -15.68 -11.39
N GLY A 147 -29.78 -15.40 -11.01
CA GLY A 147 -30.78 -14.76 -11.85
C GLY A 147 -31.62 -15.64 -12.75
N GLU A 148 -32.72 -16.13 -12.19
CA GLU A 148 -34.09 -16.18 -12.82
C GLU A 148 -35.05 -16.71 -11.76
N GLU A 149 -35.68 -15.85 -10.98
CA GLU A 149 -36.90 -16.18 -10.26
C GLU A 149 -38.06 -16.11 -11.25
N ASP A 150 -38.46 -17.29 -11.74
CA ASP A 150 -39.77 -17.46 -12.38
C ASP A 150 -40.87 -17.16 -11.36
N GLU A 151 -41.69 -16.14 -11.67
CA GLU A 151 -42.94 -15.88 -10.97
C GLU A 151 -43.86 -17.11 -11.07
N GLU A 152 -43.88 -17.98 -10.05
CA GLU A 152 -44.95 -18.95 -9.88
C GLU A 152 -45.98 -18.44 -8.87
N ASP A 153 -47.20 -18.31 -9.39
CA ASP A 153 -48.45 -18.03 -8.73
C ASP A 153 -48.66 -18.80 -7.40
N VAL A 154 -48.79 -18.07 -6.30
CA VAL A 154 -49.25 -18.62 -5.01
C VAL A 154 -50.78 -18.52 -4.95
N PRO A 155 -51.53 -19.61 -4.77
CA PRO A 155 -52.95 -19.54 -4.44
C PRO A 155 -53.16 -19.27 -2.96
N GLU A 156 -54.00 -18.28 -2.66
CA GLU A 156 -54.53 -17.96 -1.34
C GLU A 156 -55.29 -19.17 -0.72
N GLY A 157 -54.98 -19.43 0.55
CA GLY A 157 -55.70 -20.48 1.31
C GLY A 157 -55.50 -20.38 2.81
N ASP A 158 -56.36 -19.59 3.41
CA ASP A 158 -57.10 -19.67 4.69
C ASP A 158 -56.44 -20.24 5.97
N ALA A 159 -56.66 -19.49 7.02
CA ALA A 159 -56.29 -19.66 8.40
C ALA A 159 -56.94 -20.85 9.12
N SER A 160 -56.24 -21.45 10.07
CA SER A 160 -56.86 -21.86 11.36
C SER A 160 -55.80 -22.16 12.42
N GLU A 161 -56.05 -21.64 13.60
CA GLU A 161 -55.41 -21.82 14.90
C GLU A 161 -55.45 -23.28 15.39
N GLU A 162 -54.51 -23.69 16.24
CA GLU A 162 -54.68 -24.17 17.60
C GLU A 162 -53.44 -24.92 18.16
N ASP A 163 -52.99 -24.41 19.28
CA ASP A 163 -52.51 -25.02 20.55
C ASP A 163 -51.83 -26.42 20.57
N SER A 164 -50.69 -26.56 21.19
CA SER A 164 -50.51 -27.00 22.58
C SER A 164 -49.10 -27.45 22.95
N ALA A 165 -48.70 -27.05 24.14
CA ALA A 165 -47.62 -27.39 25.02
C ALA A 165 -47.04 -28.82 25.04
N GLY A 166 -45.76 -28.91 25.43
CA GLY A 166 -45.13 -30.17 25.85
C GLY A 166 -43.68 -30.00 26.31
N ASP A 167 -43.56 -29.71 27.59
CA ASP A 167 -42.34 -29.80 28.42
C ASP A 167 -41.66 -31.16 28.31
N ALA A 168 -40.30 -31.19 28.27
CA ALA A 168 -39.50 -32.20 28.96
C ALA A 168 -38.02 -31.82 28.93
N ALA A 169 -37.50 -31.55 30.13
CA ALA A 169 -36.11 -31.47 30.46
C ALA A 169 -35.40 -32.81 30.34
N LEU A 170 -34.15 -32.80 30.01
CA LEU A 170 -33.12 -33.75 30.47
C LEU A 170 -31.74 -33.09 30.55
N ASP A 171 -31.31 -32.94 31.80
CA ASP A 171 -29.89 -32.78 32.21
C ASP A 171 -29.11 -34.02 31.81
N GLU A 172 -27.86 -33.85 31.35
CA GLU A 172 -26.77 -34.76 31.66
C GLU A 172 -25.41 -34.12 31.48
N GLU A 173 -24.60 -34.41 32.42
CA GLU A 173 -23.26 -33.91 32.81
C GLU A 173 -22.20 -34.18 31.76
N ILE A 174 -21.26 -33.22 31.61
CA ILE A 174 -19.99 -33.47 30.92
C ILE A 174 -18.87 -33.51 31.98
N GLU A 175 -18.34 -34.68 32.16
CA GLU A 175 -17.11 -34.94 32.92
C GLU A 175 -15.87 -34.47 32.16
N THR A 176 -15.00 -33.84 32.90
CA THR A 176 -13.62 -33.49 32.56
C THR A 176 -12.75 -34.72 32.46
N ALA A 177 -11.99 -34.90 31.40
CA ALA A 177 -10.86 -35.81 31.35
C ALA A 177 -9.62 -35.13 30.70
N SER A 178 -8.64 -34.83 31.57
CA SER A 178 -7.25 -34.62 31.22
C SER A 178 -6.57 -35.96 30.95
N GLY A 179 -5.74 -36.08 29.88
CA GLY A 179 -4.98 -37.30 29.67
C GLY A 179 -4.01 -37.22 28.49
N SER A 180 -2.77 -37.14 28.86
CA SER A 180 -1.48 -37.29 28.17
C SER A 180 -1.44 -38.13 26.91
N ALA A 181 -0.56 -37.70 26.01
CA ALA A 181 -0.11 -38.37 24.80
C ALA A 181 0.56 -39.72 25.04
N GLU A 182 0.17 -40.72 24.23
CA GLU A 182 1.08 -41.77 23.77
C GLU A 182 0.59 -42.32 22.40
N SER A 183 1.56 -42.55 21.56
CA SER A 183 1.45 -43.04 20.19
C SER A 183 0.73 -44.37 20.04
N LEU A 184 -0.05 -44.58 19.00
CA LEU A 184 -0.17 -45.87 18.29
C LEU A 184 -0.98 -45.72 16.97
N GLY A 185 -0.34 -46.09 15.88
CA GLY A 185 -0.92 -46.99 14.88
C GLY A 185 -1.88 -46.41 13.81
N ALA A 186 -1.37 -46.41 12.61
CA ALA A 186 -2.05 -46.28 11.34
C ALA A 186 -3.50 -46.81 11.28
N GLY A 187 -4.40 -45.91 10.87
CA GLY A 187 -5.70 -46.22 10.30
C GLY A 187 -5.99 -45.12 9.30
N GLU A 188 -6.01 -45.49 8.03
CA GLU A 188 -6.44 -44.63 6.95
C GLU A 188 -7.93 -44.27 7.18
N GLU A 189 -8.22 -43.06 7.63
CA GLU A 189 -9.51 -42.39 7.46
C GLU A 189 -9.25 -41.23 6.53
N GLU A 190 -9.83 -41.36 5.32
CA GLU A 190 -9.95 -40.28 4.34
C GLU A 190 -10.74 -39.13 5.00
N THR A 191 -10.06 -38.13 5.55
CA THR A 191 -10.65 -36.83 5.76
C THR A 191 -10.67 -36.16 4.39
N GLU A 192 -11.88 -35.96 3.86
CA GLU A 192 -12.11 -35.07 2.72
C GLU A 192 -11.66 -33.65 3.09
N GLU A 193 -10.37 -33.36 2.89
CA GLU A 193 -9.89 -32.01 2.72
C GLU A 193 -10.37 -31.53 1.34
N SER A 194 -11.52 -30.88 1.29
CA SER A 194 -11.88 -30.07 0.14
C SER A 194 -11.13 -28.74 0.15
N MET A 195 -9.80 -28.78 0.07
CA MET A 195 -9.09 -27.73 -0.60
C MET A 195 -9.54 -27.74 -2.05
N PHE A 196 -10.00 -26.62 -2.60
CA PHE A 196 -10.21 -26.42 -4.02
C PHE A 196 -8.91 -26.73 -4.74
N GLN A 197 -8.74 -27.95 -5.16
CA GLN A 197 -7.59 -28.35 -5.96
C GLN A 197 -7.93 -27.95 -7.40
N LEU A 198 -7.50 -26.73 -7.77
CA LEU A 198 -7.63 -26.22 -9.13
C LEU A 198 -7.00 -27.26 -10.08
N SER A 199 -7.74 -27.69 -11.08
CA SER A 199 -7.28 -28.54 -12.18
C SER A 199 -7.57 -27.82 -13.49
N PRO A 200 -6.91 -26.66 -13.74
CA PRO A 200 -7.28 -25.80 -14.84
C PRO A 200 -7.07 -26.48 -16.18
N GLU A 201 -8.05 -26.29 -17.07
CA GLU A 201 -7.96 -26.63 -18.47
C GLU A 201 -7.34 -25.49 -19.26
N CYS A 202 -6.67 -25.82 -20.35
CA CYS A 202 -6.07 -24.87 -21.27
C CYS A 202 -6.58 -25.11 -22.68
N ALA A 203 -6.95 -24.05 -23.37
CA ALA A 203 -7.45 -24.16 -24.74
C ALA A 203 -7.10 -22.94 -25.61
N LEU A 204 -7.02 -23.16 -26.92
CA LEU A 204 -7.06 -22.11 -27.93
C LEU A 204 -8.48 -22.05 -28.50
N ILE A 205 -9.14 -20.90 -28.36
CA ILE A 205 -10.51 -20.68 -28.82
C ILE A 205 -10.45 -19.88 -30.11
N ARG A 206 -10.85 -20.46 -31.21
CA ARG A 206 -10.91 -19.78 -32.51
C ARG A 206 -11.99 -18.67 -32.53
N PRO A 207 -11.90 -17.71 -33.45
CA PRO A 207 -12.91 -16.64 -33.55
C PRO A 207 -14.34 -17.13 -33.80
N ASP A 208 -14.51 -18.33 -34.34
CA ASP A 208 -15.81 -18.97 -34.54
C ASP A 208 -16.32 -19.72 -33.31
N GLY A 209 -15.62 -19.67 -32.19
CA GLY A 209 -15.93 -20.37 -30.97
C GLY A 209 -15.46 -21.84 -30.94
N THR A 210 -14.73 -22.32 -31.94
CA THR A 210 -14.16 -23.67 -31.91
C THR A 210 -13.05 -23.76 -30.89
N GLU A 211 -13.18 -24.69 -29.97
CA GLU A 211 -12.21 -24.99 -28.91
C GLU A 211 -11.18 -26.02 -29.38
N VAL A 212 -9.92 -25.71 -29.16
CA VAL A 212 -8.77 -26.62 -29.39
C VAL A 212 -8.07 -26.80 -28.05
N PRO A 213 -8.29 -27.94 -27.35
CA PRO A 213 -7.65 -28.23 -26.08
C PRO A 213 -6.14 -28.19 -26.19
N VAL A 214 -5.46 -27.61 -25.20
CA VAL A 214 -3.99 -27.60 -25.12
C VAL A 214 -3.52 -28.80 -24.30
N GLU A 215 -2.77 -29.69 -24.97
CA GLU A 215 -2.11 -30.81 -24.30
C GLU A 215 -0.81 -30.31 -23.68
N TYR A 216 -0.68 -30.42 -22.37
CA TYR A 216 0.55 -30.05 -21.66
C TYR A 216 1.02 -31.18 -20.74
N SER A 217 2.32 -31.24 -20.50
CA SER A 217 2.93 -32.19 -19.57
C SER A 217 3.95 -31.41 -18.74
N MET A 218 3.54 -31.01 -17.55
CA MET A 218 4.34 -30.28 -16.59
C MET A 218 4.98 -31.24 -15.58
N THR A 219 6.04 -30.80 -14.92
CA THR A 219 6.67 -31.54 -13.82
C THR A 219 5.80 -31.47 -12.55
N GLU A 220 6.03 -32.39 -11.61
CA GLU A 220 5.32 -32.36 -10.31
C GLU A 220 5.55 -31.05 -9.53
N GLU A 221 6.63 -30.31 -9.81
CA GLU A 221 6.97 -29.02 -9.17
C GLU A 221 6.26 -27.83 -9.84
N GLU A 222 5.82 -27.97 -11.09
CA GLU A 222 5.17 -26.92 -11.87
C GLU A 222 3.65 -26.84 -11.64
N LEU A 223 3.06 -27.87 -11.08
CA LEU A 223 1.64 -28.03 -10.75
C LEU A 223 0.73 -27.89 -12.00
N TYR A 224 0.44 -26.66 -12.41
CA TYR A 224 -0.43 -26.33 -13.55
C TYR A 224 -0.01 -25.03 -14.23
N PRO A 225 -0.44 -24.78 -15.49
CA PRO A 225 -0.23 -23.52 -16.19
C PRO A 225 -0.90 -22.33 -15.48
N THR A 226 -0.19 -21.20 -15.42
CA THR A 226 -0.68 -19.98 -14.76
C THR A 226 -0.92 -18.84 -15.73
N HIS A 227 -0.10 -18.73 -16.79
CA HIS A 227 -0.19 -17.61 -17.72
C HIS A 227 0.05 -18.05 -19.16
N PHE A 228 -0.70 -17.42 -20.07
CA PHE A 228 -0.40 -17.39 -21.49
C PHE A 228 0.29 -16.07 -21.86
N TRP A 229 1.22 -16.18 -22.81
CA TRP A 229 1.94 -15.06 -23.38
C TRP A 229 1.88 -15.14 -24.91
N ILE A 230 1.72 -14.01 -25.56
CA ILE A 230 1.62 -13.96 -27.03
C ILE A 230 2.71 -13.03 -27.54
N SER A 231 3.60 -13.55 -28.40
CA SER A 231 4.64 -12.75 -29.02
C SER A 231 4.09 -11.76 -30.06
N ASP A 232 4.89 -10.77 -30.42
CA ASP A 232 4.56 -9.81 -31.47
C ASP A 232 4.24 -10.49 -32.81
N SER A 233 4.78 -11.68 -33.06
CA SER A 233 4.47 -12.50 -34.26
C SER A 233 3.25 -13.42 -34.11
N GLY A 234 2.58 -13.41 -32.95
CA GLY A 234 1.38 -14.20 -32.68
C GLY A 234 1.64 -15.65 -32.23
N ARG A 235 2.88 -15.99 -31.84
CA ARG A 235 3.19 -17.29 -31.22
C ARG A 235 2.71 -17.33 -29.77
N PHE A 236 2.21 -18.48 -29.35
CA PHE A 236 1.70 -18.69 -27.99
C PHE A 236 2.76 -19.35 -27.12
N PHE A 237 2.95 -18.80 -25.92
CA PHE A 237 3.80 -19.38 -24.89
C PHE A 237 3.01 -19.55 -23.61
N MET A 238 3.43 -20.48 -22.76
CA MET A 238 2.75 -20.83 -21.52
C MET A 238 3.79 -21.01 -20.42
N THR A 239 3.51 -20.49 -19.24
CA THR A 239 4.35 -20.63 -18.03
C THR A 239 3.54 -21.17 -16.86
N SER A 240 4.24 -21.68 -15.84
CA SER A 240 3.74 -22.11 -14.56
C SER A 240 4.50 -21.40 -13.43
N TYR A 241 4.43 -21.92 -12.22
CA TYR A 241 5.28 -21.46 -11.10
C TYR A 241 6.74 -21.96 -11.19
N GLY A 242 7.10 -22.75 -12.23
CA GLY A 242 8.41 -23.32 -12.42
C GLY A 242 9.32 -22.51 -13.36
N GLU A 243 10.42 -23.15 -13.73
CA GLU A 243 11.51 -22.54 -14.53
C GLU A 243 11.33 -22.75 -16.05
N ASN A 244 10.26 -23.41 -16.50
CA ASN A 244 10.07 -23.80 -17.89
C ASN A 244 9.08 -22.89 -18.63
N ILE A 245 9.40 -22.62 -19.89
CA ILE A 245 8.51 -21.96 -20.85
C ILE A 245 8.17 -22.95 -21.95
N TYR A 246 6.89 -23.11 -22.22
CA TYR A 246 6.38 -24.00 -23.26
C TYR A 246 5.83 -23.20 -24.44
N GLU A 247 6.15 -23.59 -25.65
CA GLU A 247 5.50 -23.05 -26.85
C GLU A 247 4.28 -23.90 -27.19
N VAL A 248 3.14 -23.23 -27.44
CA VAL A 248 1.86 -23.87 -27.78
C VAL A 248 1.58 -23.71 -29.27
N MET A 249 1.41 -24.82 -29.93
CA MET A 249 1.15 -24.88 -31.38
C MET A 249 -0.33 -24.66 -31.69
N GLU A 250 -0.64 -24.26 -32.91
CA GLU A 250 -2.03 -24.03 -33.34
C GLU A 250 -2.94 -25.28 -33.23
N ASP A 251 -2.41 -26.47 -33.17
CA ASP A 251 -3.14 -27.72 -33.01
C ASP A 251 -3.30 -28.15 -31.54
N GLY A 252 -2.90 -27.33 -30.60
CA GLY A 252 -3.03 -27.53 -29.14
C GLY A 252 -1.87 -28.33 -28.54
N ARG A 253 -0.87 -28.77 -29.30
CA ARG A 253 0.32 -29.42 -28.72
C ARG A 253 1.21 -28.37 -28.08
N SER A 254 1.79 -28.68 -26.92
CA SER A 254 2.85 -27.89 -26.30
C SER A 254 4.20 -28.58 -26.34
N GLU A 255 5.25 -27.81 -26.52
CA GLU A 255 6.63 -28.28 -26.51
C GLU A 255 7.49 -27.39 -25.63
N LEU A 256 8.41 -28.01 -24.87
CA LEU A 256 9.35 -27.22 -24.03
C LEU A 256 10.21 -26.34 -24.95
N PHE A 257 10.09 -25.03 -24.75
CA PHE A 257 10.81 -24.02 -25.53
C PHE A 257 12.11 -23.59 -24.87
N LEU A 258 12.07 -23.30 -23.55
CA LEU A 258 13.22 -22.80 -22.80
C LEU A 258 13.11 -23.21 -21.33
N THR A 259 14.25 -23.53 -20.71
CA THR A 259 14.38 -23.71 -19.24
C THR A 259 15.31 -22.64 -18.72
N LEU A 260 14.91 -21.96 -17.64
CA LEU A 260 15.61 -20.88 -16.98
C LEU A 260 16.32 -21.34 -15.70
N GLU A 261 17.13 -20.49 -15.09
CA GLU A 261 17.73 -20.73 -13.77
C GLU A 261 16.87 -20.14 -12.61
N GLY A 262 15.67 -19.61 -12.92
CA GLY A 262 14.70 -19.04 -11.97
C GLY A 262 13.32 -18.99 -12.58
N SER A 263 12.29 -18.75 -11.77
CA SER A 263 10.91 -18.70 -12.21
C SER A 263 10.56 -17.32 -12.82
N PRO A 264 10.17 -17.24 -14.10
CA PRO A 264 9.75 -15.98 -14.71
C PRO A 264 8.39 -15.58 -14.18
N GLN A 265 8.30 -14.39 -13.63
CA GLN A 265 7.04 -13.75 -13.21
C GLN A 265 6.42 -12.92 -14.34
N LEU A 266 7.23 -12.53 -15.32
CA LEU A 266 6.84 -11.68 -16.42
C LEU A 266 7.56 -12.13 -17.70
N VAL A 267 6.79 -12.28 -18.78
CA VAL A 267 7.30 -12.49 -20.13
C VAL A 267 6.77 -11.40 -21.04
N GLN A 268 7.66 -10.64 -21.66
CA GLN A 268 7.34 -9.60 -22.62
C GLN A 268 8.04 -9.86 -23.94
N PHE A 269 7.63 -9.16 -24.98
CA PHE A 269 8.22 -9.35 -26.30
C PHE A 269 8.59 -8.01 -26.92
N ALA A 270 9.69 -8.01 -27.64
CA ALA A 270 10.14 -6.88 -28.44
C ALA A 270 10.65 -7.42 -29.78
N GLY A 271 9.77 -7.53 -30.76
CA GLY A 271 10.05 -8.19 -32.04
C GLY A 271 10.38 -9.67 -31.84
N ASP A 272 11.60 -10.08 -32.22
CA ASP A 272 12.07 -11.45 -32.04
C ASP A 272 12.71 -11.73 -30.68
N LEU A 273 12.77 -10.74 -29.80
CA LEU A 273 13.25 -10.90 -28.43
C LEU A 273 12.12 -11.31 -27.49
N MET A 274 12.35 -12.34 -26.72
CA MET A 274 11.61 -12.67 -25.51
C MET A 274 12.36 -12.08 -24.33
N ILE A 275 11.68 -11.29 -23.52
CA ILE A 275 12.19 -10.60 -22.34
C ILE A 275 11.60 -11.28 -21.12
N LEU A 276 12.47 -11.78 -20.24
CA LEU A 276 12.11 -12.63 -19.11
C LEU A 276 12.54 -11.94 -17.82
N ASP A 277 11.60 -11.69 -16.93
CA ASP A 277 11.87 -11.03 -15.66
C ASP A 277 11.18 -11.73 -14.49
N GLY A 278 11.71 -11.55 -13.26
CA GLY A 278 11.21 -12.16 -12.05
C GLY A 278 12.13 -11.88 -10.86
N TYR A 279 11.69 -12.28 -9.68
CA TYR A 279 12.40 -12.02 -8.41
C TYR A 279 13.81 -12.63 -8.35
N ASP A 280 14.08 -13.67 -9.15
CA ASP A 280 15.37 -14.35 -9.19
C ASP A 280 16.39 -13.63 -10.09
N PHE A 281 15.98 -12.61 -10.86
CA PHE A 281 16.82 -11.94 -11.86
C PHE A 281 17.19 -10.52 -11.42
N GLN A 282 18.50 -10.18 -11.43
CA GLN A 282 18.96 -8.81 -11.16
C GLN A 282 18.49 -7.82 -12.24
N ALA A 283 18.48 -8.27 -13.49
CA ALA A 283 17.92 -7.52 -14.62
C ALA A 283 17.19 -8.50 -15.55
N PRO A 284 16.23 -8.03 -16.38
CA PRO A 284 15.53 -8.86 -17.33
C PRO A 284 16.50 -9.57 -18.28
N LEU A 285 16.25 -10.85 -18.55
CA LEU A 285 17.01 -11.64 -19.52
C LEU A 285 16.45 -11.39 -20.93
N LEU A 286 17.33 -11.15 -21.88
CA LEU A 286 16.97 -11.00 -23.29
C LEU A 286 17.29 -12.30 -24.04
N TYR A 287 16.29 -12.91 -24.67
CA TYR A 287 16.44 -14.15 -25.43
C TYR A 287 15.96 -13.98 -26.88
N ASP A 288 16.87 -14.15 -27.84
CA ASP A 288 16.54 -14.13 -29.28
C ASP A 288 15.87 -15.45 -29.66
N MET A 289 14.57 -15.40 -29.95
CA MET A 289 13.76 -16.59 -30.26
C MET A 289 14.11 -17.25 -31.60
N GLU A 290 14.67 -16.50 -32.57
CA GLU A 290 15.08 -17.03 -33.86
C GLU A 290 16.45 -17.70 -33.79
N LYS A 291 17.42 -17.01 -33.15
CA LYS A 291 18.79 -17.51 -32.98
C LYS A 291 18.87 -18.56 -31.87
N LYS A 292 17.89 -18.58 -30.95
CA LYS A 292 17.85 -19.46 -29.76
C LYS A 292 19.05 -19.27 -28.86
N GLU A 293 19.42 -18.01 -28.61
CA GLU A 293 20.54 -17.65 -27.73
C GLU A 293 20.19 -16.40 -26.88
N TYR A 294 20.84 -16.29 -25.71
CA TYR A 294 20.71 -15.09 -24.89
C TYR A 294 21.48 -13.93 -25.52
N VAL A 295 20.86 -12.76 -25.52
CA VAL A 295 21.49 -11.49 -25.90
C VAL A 295 22.05 -10.86 -24.62
N VAL A 296 23.38 -10.69 -24.60
CA VAL A 296 24.05 -10.07 -23.46
C VAL A 296 24.23 -8.59 -23.77
N ASP A 297 23.56 -7.74 -23.00
CA ASP A 297 23.68 -6.29 -23.05
C ASP A 297 23.92 -5.76 -21.64
N GLN A 298 25.19 -5.45 -21.35
CA GLN A 298 25.60 -5.03 -20.02
C GLN A 298 25.08 -3.62 -19.69
N ALA A 299 25.05 -2.70 -20.66
CA ALA A 299 24.58 -1.35 -20.45
C ALA A 299 23.07 -1.32 -20.12
N PHE A 300 22.29 -2.18 -20.76
CA PHE A 300 20.87 -2.38 -20.40
C PHE A 300 20.73 -2.94 -18.98
N ALA A 301 21.49 -3.97 -18.65
CA ALA A 301 21.42 -4.61 -17.33
C ALA A 301 21.81 -3.62 -16.21
N ASP A 302 22.92 -2.89 -16.39
CA ASP A 302 23.40 -1.87 -15.44
C ASP A 302 22.35 -0.76 -15.25
N PHE A 303 21.72 -0.31 -16.33
CA PHE A 303 20.65 0.70 -16.26
C PHE A 303 19.43 0.21 -15.45
N VAL A 304 19.00 -1.04 -15.65
CA VAL A 304 17.87 -1.61 -14.89
C VAL A 304 18.25 -1.80 -13.43
N GLU A 305 19.45 -2.32 -13.14
CA GLU A 305 19.93 -2.48 -11.76
C GLU A 305 20.03 -1.12 -11.03
N GLU A 306 20.49 -0.07 -11.69
CA GLU A 306 20.59 1.26 -11.09
C GLU A 306 19.24 1.92 -10.83
N ASN A 307 18.25 1.73 -11.70
CA ASN A 307 16.99 2.50 -11.67
C ASN A 307 15.77 1.70 -11.20
N TYR A 308 15.82 0.36 -11.24
CA TYR A 308 14.69 -0.55 -11.03
C TYR A 308 15.09 -1.84 -10.28
N ALA A 309 16.09 -1.77 -9.38
CA ALA A 309 16.53 -2.93 -8.61
C ALA A 309 15.43 -3.52 -7.71
N ASP A 310 14.55 -2.66 -7.21
CA ASP A 310 13.44 -2.95 -6.29
C ASP A 310 12.08 -3.18 -6.99
N ARG A 311 12.09 -3.42 -8.31
CA ARG A 311 10.85 -3.60 -9.09
C ARG A 311 10.02 -4.76 -8.59
N GLN A 312 8.70 -4.55 -8.53
CA GLN A 312 7.71 -5.52 -8.06
C GLN A 312 6.98 -6.17 -9.23
N PHE A 313 6.52 -7.41 -9.01
CA PHE A 313 5.75 -8.19 -9.97
C PHE A 313 4.35 -8.45 -9.40
N ASN A 314 3.36 -7.67 -9.87
CA ASN A 314 2.01 -7.65 -9.31
C ASN A 314 1.03 -8.52 -10.11
N GLY A 315 1.43 -9.73 -10.46
CA GLY A 315 0.58 -10.71 -11.14
C GLY A 315 0.00 -10.24 -12.49
N GLY A 316 0.70 -9.33 -13.18
CA GLY A 316 0.27 -8.77 -14.46
C GLY A 316 -0.79 -7.66 -14.37
N SER A 317 -1.12 -7.17 -13.15
CA SER A 317 -2.07 -6.08 -12.99
C SER A 317 -1.46 -4.70 -13.32
N TRP A 318 -0.18 -4.52 -13.03
CA TRP A 318 0.61 -3.34 -13.38
C TRP A 318 2.11 -3.64 -13.25
N TYR A 319 2.96 -2.77 -13.81
CA TYR A 319 4.39 -2.98 -13.90
C TYR A 319 5.18 -1.77 -13.38
N ASP A 320 6.18 -2.01 -12.55
CA ASP A 320 7.18 -0.99 -12.20
C ASP A 320 8.11 -0.69 -13.38
N LEU A 321 8.35 -1.70 -14.22
CA LEU A 321 9.10 -1.60 -15.45
C LEU A 321 8.39 -2.38 -16.55
N PHE A 322 7.96 -1.70 -17.62
CA PHE A 322 7.35 -2.28 -18.80
C PHE A 322 8.26 -2.10 -20.02
N LEU A 323 8.52 -3.20 -20.74
CA LEU A 323 9.45 -3.25 -21.87
C LEU A 323 8.69 -3.56 -23.15
N PHE A 324 8.93 -2.80 -24.20
CA PHE A 324 8.26 -3.00 -25.49
C PHE A 324 9.15 -2.63 -26.67
N SER A 325 8.80 -3.14 -27.87
CA SER A 325 9.57 -2.95 -29.09
C SER A 325 9.42 -1.56 -29.69
N GLY A 326 10.53 -1.08 -30.27
CA GLY A 326 10.58 0.04 -31.18
C GLY A 326 10.91 -0.40 -32.62
N GLU A 327 11.50 0.53 -33.35
CA GLU A 327 12.08 0.24 -34.66
C GLU A 327 13.49 -0.37 -34.49
N GLU A 328 13.88 -1.27 -35.37
CA GLU A 328 15.20 -1.91 -35.51
C GLU A 328 16.08 -1.96 -34.23
N GLU A 329 16.10 -3.11 -33.52
CA GLU A 329 16.95 -3.37 -32.33
C GLU A 329 16.75 -2.34 -31.17
N THR A 330 15.65 -1.58 -31.18
CA THR A 330 15.34 -0.59 -30.16
C THR A 330 14.37 -1.19 -29.13
N LEU A 331 14.72 -1.06 -27.87
CA LEU A 331 13.92 -1.42 -26.72
C LEU A 331 13.49 -0.15 -25.96
N TYR A 332 12.20 -0.02 -25.68
CA TYR A 332 11.67 1.02 -24.83
C TYR A 332 11.44 0.48 -23.41
N LEU A 333 11.79 1.30 -22.41
CA LEU A 333 11.68 1.02 -20.99
C LEU A 333 10.77 2.09 -20.38
N ALA A 334 9.57 1.72 -20.01
CA ALA A 334 8.59 2.61 -19.38
C ALA A 334 8.37 2.22 -17.91
N GLY A 335 8.36 3.19 -17.00
CA GLY A 335 8.14 2.99 -15.57
C GLY A 335 8.24 4.27 -14.77
N LYS A 336 8.40 4.15 -13.45
CA LYS A 336 8.39 5.31 -12.52
C LYS A 336 9.47 6.38 -12.82
N LYS A 337 10.55 6.02 -13.50
CA LYS A 337 11.59 6.96 -13.94
C LYS A 337 11.26 7.65 -15.28
N GLY A 338 10.14 7.29 -15.90
CA GLY A 338 9.69 7.81 -17.19
C GLY A 338 9.85 6.82 -18.33
N LEU A 339 9.98 7.33 -19.55
CA LEU A 339 10.19 6.54 -20.77
C LEU A 339 11.63 6.69 -21.25
N HIS A 340 12.30 5.57 -21.43
CA HIS A 340 13.66 5.52 -21.96
C HIS A 340 13.72 4.70 -23.23
N ARG A 341 14.68 5.03 -24.07
CA ARG A 341 15.00 4.32 -25.32
C ARG A 341 16.40 3.74 -25.20
N HIS A 342 16.53 2.44 -25.39
CA HIS A 342 17.80 1.75 -25.46
C HIS A 342 17.94 1.04 -26.82
N VAL A 343 19.08 1.20 -27.48
CA VAL A 343 19.41 0.44 -28.70
C VAL A 343 20.34 -0.69 -28.27
N ILE A 344 19.92 -1.92 -28.50
CA ILE A 344 20.66 -3.12 -28.09
C ILE A 344 22.10 -3.08 -28.60
N GLY A 345 23.04 -3.26 -27.67
CA GLY A 345 24.47 -3.19 -27.93
C GLY A 345 25.08 -1.78 -27.89
N GLN A 346 24.33 -0.75 -27.59
CA GLN A 346 24.83 0.60 -27.34
C GLN A 346 25.10 0.83 -25.84
N GLU A 347 26.01 1.77 -25.55
CA GLU A 347 26.40 2.08 -24.16
C GLU A 347 25.42 3.06 -23.47
N GLU A 348 24.63 3.81 -24.23
CA GLU A 348 23.78 4.88 -23.70
C GLU A 348 22.30 4.51 -23.79
N THR A 349 21.57 4.78 -22.70
CA THR A 349 20.11 4.75 -22.64
C THR A 349 19.59 6.19 -22.63
N GLN A 350 18.78 6.56 -23.61
CA GLN A 350 18.24 7.90 -23.77
C GLN A 350 16.91 8.08 -23.06
N GLN A 351 16.80 9.06 -22.16
CA GLN A 351 15.50 9.45 -21.59
C GLN A 351 14.71 10.26 -22.63
N LEU A 352 13.46 9.85 -22.88
CA LEU A 352 12.51 10.54 -23.77
C LEU A 352 11.47 11.32 -22.98
N ILE A 353 10.96 10.72 -21.89
CA ILE A 353 9.98 11.34 -20.98
C ILE A 353 10.55 11.22 -19.58
N ASP A 354 10.62 12.32 -18.87
CA ASP A 354 11.02 12.33 -17.47
C ASP A 354 9.81 11.96 -16.58
N GLY A 355 9.94 10.93 -15.75
CA GLY A 355 8.90 10.51 -14.82
C GLY A 355 8.51 11.59 -13.81
N ALA A 356 9.47 12.45 -13.43
CA ALA A 356 9.21 13.52 -12.47
C ALA A 356 8.23 14.58 -12.98
N ILE A 357 8.05 14.70 -14.30
CA ILE A 357 7.13 15.66 -14.93
C ILE A 357 6.04 14.97 -15.75
N SER A 358 5.76 13.70 -15.49
CA SER A 358 4.75 12.90 -16.20
C SER A 358 3.98 11.98 -15.26
N ARG A 359 2.81 11.50 -15.72
CA ARG A 359 2.03 10.47 -14.99
C ARG A 359 2.76 9.15 -14.81
N LEU A 360 3.79 8.87 -15.61
CA LEU A 360 4.61 7.67 -15.45
C LEU A 360 5.27 7.58 -14.07
N GLY A 361 5.65 8.73 -13.48
CA GLY A 361 6.23 8.79 -12.14
C GLY A 361 5.23 8.92 -11.00
N SER A 362 3.91 8.94 -11.28
CA SER A 362 2.89 9.01 -10.24
C SER A 362 2.67 7.65 -9.58
N PRO A 363 2.73 7.54 -8.26
CA PRO A 363 2.46 6.27 -7.58
C PRO A 363 0.97 5.88 -7.59
N LYS A 364 0.08 6.82 -7.95
CA LYS A 364 -1.37 6.58 -8.04
C LYS A 364 -1.72 5.64 -9.19
N TYR A 365 -0.97 5.70 -10.28
CA TYR A 365 -1.29 5.00 -11.51
C TYR A 365 -0.25 3.93 -11.80
N GLY A 366 -0.59 2.66 -11.61
CA GLY A 366 0.24 1.55 -12.05
C GLY A 366 0.21 1.45 -13.58
N LEU A 367 1.38 1.39 -14.23
CA LEU A 367 1.47 1.20 -15.67
C LEU A 367 1.07 -0.22 -16.06
N VAL A 368 0.00 -0.37 -16.85
CA VAL A 368 -0.52 -1.67 -17.30
C VAL A 368 0.07 -2.06 -18.66
N GLY A 369 0.42 -1.08 -19.48
CA GLY A 369 1.05 -1.32 -20.77
C GLY A 369 1.31 -0.03 -21.53
N MET A 370 2.28 -0.06 -22.41
CA MET A 370 2.61 1.09 -23.29
C MET A 370 3.00 0.60 -24.67
N VAL A 371 2.59 1.34 -25.68
CA VAL A 371 2.89 1.03 -27.08
C VAL A 371 3.32 2.27 -27.84
N MET A 372 4.21 2.10 -28.83
CA MET A 372 4.54 3.15 -29.79
C MET A 372 3.56 3.10 -30.97
N LEU A 373 3.01 4.22 -31.34
CA LEU A 373 2.16 4.42 -32.52
C LEU A 373 3.01 4.66 -33.78
N GLU A 374 2.39 4.65 -34.97
CA GLU A 374 3.10 4.91 -36.24
C GLU A 374 3.67 6.32 -36.36
N THR A 375 3.15 7.26 -35.57
CA THR A 375 3.52 8.70 -35.57
C THR A 375 4.67 9.03 -34.61
N GLU A 376 5.34 8.04 -34.05
CA GLU A 376 6.31 8.18 -32.93
C GLU A 376 5.68 8.78 -31.65
N GLU A 377 4.35 8.76 -31.55
CA GLU A 377 3.60 9.01 -30.34
C GLU A 377 3.54 7.73 -29.49
N PHE A 378 3.30 7.87 -28.21
CA PHE A 378 3.12 6.73 -27.34
C PHE A 378 1.71 6.73 -26.73
N LEU A 379 1.18 5.54 -26.52
CA LEU A 379 -0.08 5.34 -25.83
C LEU A 379 0.18 4.46 -24.60
N ALA A 380 -0.14 4.94 -23.42
CA ALA A 380 0.02 4.22 -22.18
C ALA A 380 -1.34 3.98 -21.51
N LEU A 381 -1.54 2.76 -21.04
CA LEU A 381 -2.69 2.36 -20.25
C LEU A 381 -2.24 2.21 -18.79
N PHE A 382 -2.99 2.84 -17.90
CA PHE A 382 -2.77 2.77 -16.46
C PHE A 382 -3.91 2.03 -15.75
N SER A 383 -3.65 1.58 -14.54
CA SER A 383 -4.66 1.00 -13.65
C SER A 383 -5.85 1.95 -13.50
N GLY A 384 -7.06 1.40 -13.32
CA GLY A 384 -8.30 2.17 -13.34
C GLY A 384 -8.74 2.63 -14.73
N GLY A 385 -8.18 2.03 -15.82
CA GLY A 385 -8.62 2.26 -17.19
C GLY A 385 -8.22 3.62 -17.77
N LYS A 386 -7.25 4.32 -17.19
CA LYS A 386 -6.76 5.60 -17.71
C LYS A 386 -5.85 5.39 -18.92
N LEU A 387 -6.28 5.86 -20.08
CA LEU A 387 -5.53 5.80 -21.34
C LEU A 387 -4.95 7.16 -21.68
N ILE A 388 -3.61 7.25 -21.78
CA ILE A 388 -2.89 8.52 -21.99
C ILE A 388 -2.08 8.45 -23.27
N ARG A 389 -2.25 9.45 -24.11
CA ARG A 389 -1.45 9.68 -25.31
C ARG A 389 -0.32 10.66 -25.00
N PHE A 390 0.89 10.32 -25.40
CA PHE A 390 2.08 11.16 -25.30
C PHE A 390 2.47 11.62 -26.71
N THR A 391 2.40 12.93 -26.93
CA THR A 391 2.73 13.57 -28.21
C THR A 391 3.88 14.54 -28.02
N PHE A 392 4.93 14.43 -28.84
CA PHE A 392 6.08 15.33 -28.77
C PHE A 392 5.75 16.70 -29.34
N ASP A 393 5.94 17.75 -28.53
CA ASP A 393 5.80 19.14 -28.93
C ASP A 393 7.19 19.84 -28.93
N PRO A 394 7.75 20.17 -30.10
CA PRO A 394 9.06 20.83 -30.20
C PRO A 394 9.04 22.29 -29.75
N ASP A 395 7.88 22.92 -29.62
CA ASP A 395 7.73 24.35 -29.34
C ASP A 395 7.59 24.66 -27.85
N VAL A 396 7.46 23.65 -27.00
CA VAL A 396 7.43 23.81 -25.54
C VAL A 396 8.82 23.64 -24.93
N ALA A 397 9.06 24.23 -23.76
CA ALA A 397 10.32 24.05 -23.04
C ALA A 397 10.48 22.58 -22.61
N ALA A 398 11.68 22.02 -22.72
CA ALA A 398 11.98 20.65 -22.28
C ALA A 398 11.72 20.44 -20.79
N VAL A 399 11.98 21.46 -19.96
CA VAL A 399 11.63 21.51 -18.54
C VAL A 399 10.71 22.72 -18.32
N PRO A 400 9.62 22.61 -17.57
CA PRO A 400 8.76 23.75 -17.24
C PRO A 400 9.52 24.93 -16.66
N SER A 401 9.13 26.16 -17.02
CA SER A 401 9.85 27.38 -16.66
C SER A 401 9.64 27.83 -15.22
N GLU A 402 8.47 27.54 -14.67
CA GLU A 402 8.12 27.80 -13.27
C GLU A 402 8.45 26.57 -12.43
N ARG A 403 9.02 26.77 -11.25
CA ARG A 403 9.34 25.69 -10.30
C ARG A 403 8.65 25.95 -8.98
N LEU A 404 8.07 24.95 -8.38
CA LEU A 404 7.55 24.95 -7.02
C LEU A 404 8.31 23.90 -6.21
N LYS A 405 9.06 24.30 -5.20
CA LYS A 405 9.77 23.36 -4.34
C LYS A 405 8.89 22.90 -3.21
N VAL A 406 8.69 21.58 -3.11
CA VAL A 406 7.92 20.91 -2.05
C VAL A 406 8.86 19.98 -1.29
N TYR A 407 8.78 19.96 0.02
CA TYR A 407 9.66 19.16 0.88
C TYR A 407 8.85 18.36 1.89
N SER A 408 9.27 17.12 2.12
CA SER A 408 8.89 16.30 3.28
C SER A 408 10.13 15.70 3.94
N LEU A 409 10.02 15.31 5.21
CA LEU A 409 11.12 14.66 5.91
C LEU A 409 11.40 13.26 5.35
N THR A 410 10.34 12.50 5.09
CA THR A 410 10.35 11.19 4.43
C THR A 410 9.47 11.23 3.20
N GLU A 411 9.58 10.23 2.32
CA GLU A 411 8.72 10.10 1.15
C GLU A 411 7.24 10.11 1.55
N SER A 412 6.41 10.85 0.81
CA SER A 412 4.96 10.90 0.99
C SER A 412 4.26 10.57 -0.32
N TYR A 413 3.49 9.49 -0.31
CA TYR A 413 2.61 9.08 -1.40
C TYR A 413 1.66 10.22 -1.79
N ASP A 414 1.01 10.86 -0.82
CA ASP A 414 0.02 11.91 -1.03
C ASP A 414 0.62 13.13 -1.72
N VAL A 415 1.81 13.56 -1.27
CA VAL A 415 2.51 14.70 -1.87
C VAL A 415 2.91 14.40 -3.31
N ARG A 416 3.36 13.19 -3.60
CA ARG A 416 3.74 12.80 -4.96
C ARG A 416 2.53 12.70 -5.90
N VAL A 417 1.40 12.17 -5.43
CA VAL A 417 0.14 12.15 -6.18
C VAL A 417 -0.32 13.58 -6.51
N ALA A 418 -0.35 14.45 -5.50
CA ALA A 418 -0.76 15.84 -5.69
C ALA A 418 0.21 16.62 -6.59
N ALA A 419 1.52 16.40 -6.47
CA ALA A 419 2.53 17.02 -7.33
C ALA A 419 2.30 16.67 -8.81
N THR A 420 2.05 15.40 -9.10
CA THR A 420 1.73 14.95 -10.46
C THR A 420 0.42 15.54 -10.95
N ALA A 421 -0.64 15.50 -10.14
CA ALA A 421 -1.94 16.08 -10.50
C ALA A 421 -1.83 17.60 -10.79
N TYR A 422 -1.03 18.30 -9.99
CA TYR A 422 -0.79 19.73 -10.18
C TYR A 422 -0.05 20.03 -11.48
N GLN A 423 0.99 19.27 -11.80
CA GLN A 423 1.77 19.42 -13.04
C GLN A 423 0.94 19.13 -14.29
N VAL A 424 0.06 18.12 -14.24
CA VAL A 424 -0.86 17.82 -15.35
C VAL A 424 -1.81 19.00 -15.63
N GLN A 425 -2.35 19.63 -14.57
CA GLN A 425 -3.22 20.81 -14.72
C GLN A 425 -2.45 22.09 -15.07
N ASN A 426 -1.17 22.17 -14.69
CA ASN A 426 -0.29 23.34 -14.84
C ASN A 426 1.01 22.94 -15.57
N PRO A 427 0.96 22.66 -16.87
CA PRO A 427 2.10 22.09 -17.61
C PRO A 427 3.32 23.01 -17.68
N ASP A 428 3.20 24.28 -17.34
CA ASP A 428 4.31 25.23 -17.27
C ASP A 428 5.01 25.24 -15.89
N VAL A 429 4.51 24.46 -14.91
CA VAL A 429 5.04 24.35 -13.56
C VAL A 429 5.71 22.99 -13.35
N PHE A 430 6.93 23.00 -12.88
CA PHE A 430 7.62 21.81 -12.35
C PHE A 430 7.51 21.81 -10.81
N VAL A 431 6.90 20.78 -10.24
CA VAL A 431 6.90 20.55 -8.79
C VAL A 431 8.12 19.74 -8.43
N GLU A 432 9.15 20.42 -7.94
CA GLU A 432 10.40 19.82 -7.47
C GLU A 432 10.18 19.27 -6.05
N TYR A 433 9.89 17.97 -5.94
CA TYR A 433 9.63 17.31 -4.67
C TYR A 433 10.93 16.70 -4.12
N GLU A 434 11.34 17.18 -2.95
CA GLU A 434 12.55 16.77 -2.25
C GLU A 434 12.19 16.06 -0.94
N THR A 435 12.90 14.98 -0.62
CA THR A 435 12.82 14.27 0.66
C THR A 435 14.08 14.50 1.49
N GLY A 436 13.91 14.64 2.79
CA GLY A 436 15.03 14.82 3.72
C GLY A 436 15.80 13.53 3.98
N MET A 437 15.11 12.41 3.97
CA MET A 437 15.65 11.07 4.21
C MET A 437 15.09 10.10 3.16
N GLU A 438 15.92 9.15 2.78
CA GLU A 438 15.52 8.00 1.96
C GLU A 438 15.36 6.77 2.84
N GLU A 439 14.45 5.88 2.51
CA GLU A 439 14.26 4.62 3.22
C GLU A 439 15.55 3.79 3.16
N GLY A 440 16.02 3.31 4.32
CA GLY A 440 17.31 2.62 4.39
C GLY A 440 18.56 3.49 4.15
N GLY A 441 18.39 4.80 3.93
CA GLY A 441 19.46 5.75 3.69
C GLY A 441 20.34 6.03 4.92
N ALA A 442 21.52 6.62 4.71
CA ALA A 442 22.48 6.95 5.78
C ALA A 442 22.20 8.29 6.46
N VAL A 443 21.26 9.10 5.96
CA VAL A 443 20.95 10.44 6.49
C VAL A 443 20.06 10.30 7.71
N THR A 444 20.52 10.84 8.86
CA THR A 444 19.69 10.85 10.07
C THR A 444 18.67 11.98 10.03
N ARG A 445 17.60 11.85 10.86
CA ARG A 445 16.59 12.90 11.02
C ARG A 445 17.22 14.23 11.45
N GLU A 446 18.18 14.21 12.37
CA GLU A 446 18.88 15.39 12.85
C GLU A 446 19.68 16.08 11.73
N ASP A 447 20.35 15.32 10.88
CA ASP A 447 21.10 15.85 9.74
C ASP A 447 20.16 16.46 8.70
N ALA A 448 19.05 15.80 8.39
CA ALA A 448 18.02 16.31 7.48
C ALA A 448 17.40 17.63 7.99
N LEU A 449 17.02 17.69 9.28
CA LEU A 449 16.51 18.93 9.90
C LEU A 449 17.52 20.05 9.91
N LYS A 450 18.80 19.75 10.17
CA LYS A 450 19.88 20.74 10.16
C LYS A 450 20.11 21.30 8.75
N LYS A 451 20.06 20.45 7.71
CA LYS A 451 20.14 20.86 6.31
C LYS A 451 18.97 21.79 5.97
N LEU A 452 17.74 21.35 6.22
CA LEU A 452 16.51 22.10 5.96
C LEU A 452 16.53 23.47 6.65
N ASN A 453 16.85 23.52 7.96
CA ASN A 453 16.93 24.77 8.72
C ASN A 453 17.98 25.73 8.13
N THR A 454 19.11 25.21 7.67
CA THR A 454 20.15 26.02 7.04
C THR A 454 19.65 26.64 5.73
N GLU A 455 18.95 25.88 4.90
CA GLU A 455 18.40 26.34 3.62
C GLU A 455 17.28 27.38 3.82
N ILE A 456 16.35 27.14 4.78
CA ILE A 456 15.31 28.12 5.13
C ILE A 456 15.94 29.43 5.62
N MET A 457 16.92 29.36 6.52
CA MET A 457 17.61 30.56 7.05
C MET A 457 18.42 31.31 5.99
N ALA A 458 18.90 30.61 4.96
CA ALA A 458 19.60 31.22 3.82
C ALA A 458 18.64 31.80 2.77
N GLY A 459 17.30 31.60 2.92
CA GLY A 459 16.29 32.02 1.95
C GLY A 459 16.28 31.16 0.68
N GLN A 460 16.80 29.93 0.78
CA GLN A 460 16.89 28.93 -0.29
C GLN A 460 16.02 27.69 0.02
N GLY A 461 15.28 27.72 1.12
CA GLY A 461 14.40 26.62 1.52
C GLY A 461 13.25 26.39 0.56
N PRO A 462 12.55 25.24 0.69
CA PRO A 462 11.37 24.90 -0.11
C PRO A 462 10.26 25.91 0.04
N ASP A 463 9.36 25.97 -0.98
CA ASP A 463 8.19 26.85 -0.98
C ASP A 463 7.06 26.27 -0.12
N VAL A 464 6.83 24.96 -0.21
CA VAL A 464 5.86 24.18 0.56
C VAL A 464 6.59 23.17 1.44
N LEU A 465 6.14 23.00 2.66
CA LEU A 465 6.66 22.05 3.64
C LEU A 465 5.55 21.10 4.08
N MET A 466 5.77 19.80 3.99
CA MET A 466 5.02 18.83 4.78
C MET A 466 5.61 18.86 6.20
N LEU A 467 4.78 19.22 7.16
CA LEU A 467 5.21 19.54 8.53
C LEU A 467 5.29 18.31 9.45
N ASP A 468 4.86 17.16 8.96
CA ASP A 468 4.93 15.89 9.69
C ASP A 468 6.39 15.59 10.07
N GLY A 469 6.60 15.39 11.37
CA GLY A 469 7.95 15.17 11.92
C GLY A 469 8.85 16.41 12.01
N LEU A 470 8.40 17.59 11.58
CA LEU A 470 9.14 18.86 11.72
C LEU A 470 8.80 19.56 13.05
N PRO A 471 9.69 20.42 13.60
CA PRO A 471 9.47 21.15 14.84
C PRO A 471 8.56 22.37 14.61
N VAL A 472 7.27 22.13 14.36
CA VAL A 472 6.29 23.15 13.93
C VAL A 472 6.22 24.34 14.90
N ASP A 473 6.15 24.10 16.20
CA ASP A 473 6.06 25.16 17.21
C ASP A 473 7.26 26.10 17.12
N SER A 474 8.47 25.53 16.99
CA SER A 474 9.72 26.34 16.80
C SER A 474 9.70 27.13 15.48
N TYR A 475 9.13 26.57 14.40
CA TYR A 475 9.00 27.26 13.13
C TYR A 475 8.02 28.43 13.19
N VAL A 476 6.91 28.28 13.91
CA VAL A 476 5.93 29.36 14.16
C VAL A 476 6.56 30.46 14.99
N GLU A 477 7.18 30.14 16.14
CA GLU A 477 7.86 31.11 17.01
C GLU A 477 8.94 31.93 16.28
N LYS A 478 9.65 31.30 15.33
CA LYS A 478 10.69 31.94 14.52
C LYS A 478 10.15 32.67 13.29
N GLY A 479 8.83 32.62 13.04
CA GLY A 479 8.19 33.25 11.88
C GLY A 479 8.64 32.65 10.54
N LEU A 480 8.92 31.35 10.50
CA LEU A 480 9.37 30.64 9.28
C LEU A 480 8.21 30.16 8.41
N LEU A 481 6.97 30.10 8.94
CA LEU A 481 5.77 29.68 8.24
C LEU A 481 4.85 30.86 7.94
N ASP A 482 4.17 30.80 6.79
CA ASP A 482 3.17 31.79 6.37
C ASP A 482 1.82 31.50 7.04
N ASP A 483 1.06 32.55 7.37
CA ASP A 483 -0.28 32.39 7.91
C ASP A 483 -1.28 32.03 6.81
N LEU A 484 -1.90 30.87 6.93
CA LEU A 484 -2.85 30.29 5.99
C LEU A 484 -4.32 30.57 6.37
N SER A 485 -4.58 31.36 7.42
CA SER A 485 -5.95 31.67 7.88
C SER A 485 -6.82 32.23 6.74
N GLY A 486 -6.23 33.08 5.87
CA GLY A 486 -6.92 33.60 4.69
C GLY A 486 -7.31 32.56 3.66
N LEU A 487 -6.50 31.52 3.47
CA LEU A 487 -6.80 30.39 2.57
C LEU A 487 -7.95 29.56 3.15
N VAL A 488 -7.89 29.26 4.44
CA VAL A 488 -8.95 28.50 5.13
C VAL A 488 -10.29 29.25 5.10
N ASP A 489 -10.28 30.56 5.29
CA ASP A 489 -11.49 31.40 5.20
C ASP A 489 -12.04 31.45 3.76
N GLU A 490 -11.18 31.40 2.72
CA GLU A 490 -11.58 31.36 1.32
C GLU A 490 -12.28 30.02 0.97
N LEU A 491 -11.77 28.89 1.44
CA LEU A 491 -12.34 27.56 1.22
C LEU A 491 -13.60 27.30 2.08
N GLY A 492 -13.69 27.96 3.21
CA GLY A 492 -14.90 28.05 4.04
C GLY A 492 -15.55 26.70 4.36
N ASP A 493 -16.86 26.59 4.02
CA ASP A 493 -17.68 25.42 4.34
C ASP A 493 -17.38 24.16 3.51
N GLU A 494 -16.46 24.23 2.54
CA GLU A 494 -16.01 23.06 1.78
C GLU A 494 -15.20 22.10 2.66
N LEU A 495 -14.59 22.62 3.73
CA LEU A 495 -13.71 21.87 4.63
C LEU A 495 -14.36 21.60 6.01
N PHE A 496 -13.88 20.56 6.68
CA PHE A 496 -14.12 20.37 8.12
C PHE A 496 -13.28 21.37 8.91
N GLY A 497 -13.76 22.61 8.98
CA GLY A 497 -13.03 23.75 9.54
C GLY A 497 -12.63 23.59 11.01
N ASN A 498 -13.33 22.77 11.80
CA ASN A 498 -12.98 22.45 13.18
C ASN A 498 -11.63 21.74 13.29
N LEU A 499 -11.34 20.77 12.40
CA LEU A 499 -10.08 20.03 12.34
C LEU A 499 -8.90 20.98 12.07
N ILE A 500 -9.09 21.90 11.10
CA ILE A 500 -8.04 22.85 10.71
C ILE A 500 -7.85 23.93 11.81
N ARG A 501 -8.93 24.45 12.39
CA ARG A 501 -8.85 25.45 13.46
C ARG A 501 -8.27 24.88 14.75
N ALA A 502 -8.38 23.57 14.99
CA ALA A 502 -7.69 22.88 16.08
C ALA A 502 -6.16 22.94 15.96
N MET A 503 -5.65 23.22 14.75
CA MET A 503 -4.21 23.38 14.47
C MET A 503 -3.73 24.85 14.69
N GLU A 504 -4.57 25.78 15.14
CA GLU A 504 -4.20 27.18 15.38
C GLU A 504 -3.06 27.31 16.39
N ARG A 505 -2.09 28.15 16.06
CA ARG A 505 -0.92 28.50 16.88
C ARG A 505 -0.76 30.02 16.90
N GLU A 506 -0.53 30.62 18.05
CA GLU A 506 -0.29 32.06 18.18
C GLU A 506 -1.32 32.95 17.46
N GLY A 507 -2.57 32.47 17.28
CA GLY A 507 -3.65 33.19 16.62
C GLY A 507 -3.64 33.14 15.10
N GLY A 508 -2.85 32.23 14.48
CA GLY A 508 -2.79 31.96 13.04
C GLY A 508 -2.83 30.45 12.73
N ILE A 509 -3.07 30.12 11.49
CA ILE A 509 -3.04 28.75 10.96
C ILE A 509 -1.79 28.62 10.11
N TYR A 510 -0.80 27.84 10.55
CA TYR A 510 0.50 27.69 9.88
C TYR A 510 0.69 26.31 9.24
N GLY A 511 -0.25 25.39 9.47
CA GLY A 511 -0.29 24.08 8.86
C GLY A 511 -1.71 23.60 8.71
N ILE A 512 -2.03 23.03 7.55
CA ILE A 512 -3.34 22.46 7.24
C ILE A 512 -3.19 20.96 7.08
N PRO A 513 -3.82 20.14 7.93
CA PRO A 513 -3.86 18.69 7.70
C PRO A 513 -4.70 18.41 6.45
N THR A 514 -4.26 17.50 5.62
CA THR A 514 -5.02 17.10 4.44
C THR A 514 -5.88 15.87 4.70
N GLN A 515 -5.46 15.03 5.64
CA GLN A 515 -6.18 13.85 6.10
C GLN A 515 -6.14 13.74 7.62
N VAL A 516 -7.02 12.91 8.18
CA VAL A 516 -7.09 12.62 9.61
C VAL A 516 -7.33 11.13 9.86
N GLN A 517 -6.92 10.67 11.04
CA GLN A 517 -7.28 9.36 11.57
C GLN A 517 -7.96 9.51 12.93
N PHE A 518 -8.73 8.51 13.32
CA PHE A 518 -9.36 8.45 14.64
C PHE A 518 -8.86 7.26 15.44
N PRO A 519 -8.41 7.48 16.69
CA PRO A 519 -8.19 6.38 17.62
C PRO A 519 -9.50 5.66 17.93
N ILE A 520 -9.52 4.32 17.84
CA ILE A 520 -10.74 3.51 17.97
C ILE A 520 -10.60 2.41 19.03
N LEU A 521 -11.78 2.01 19.56
CA LEU A 521 -11.98 0.78 20.31
C LEU A 521 -13.14 0.00 19.67
N LEU A 522 -12.93 -1.31 19.43
CA LEU A 522 -14.00 -2.22 19.03
C LEU A 522 -14.03 -3.41 19.99
N GLY A 523 -15.21 -3.66 20.55
CA GLY A 523 -15.39 -4.75 21.52
C GLY A 523 -16.86 -4.91 21.88
N LYS A 524 -17.16 -5.86 22.77
CA LYS A 524 -18.53 -6.04 23.26
C LYS A 524 -19.02 -4.82 24.05
N GLU A 525 -20.25 -4.42 23.79
CA GLU A 525 -20.88 -3.25 24.40
C GLU A 525 -20.79 -3.23 25.94
N GLU A 526 -20.91 -4.40 26.58
CA GLU A 526 -20.82 -4.53 28.04
C GLU A 526 -19.46 -4.13 28.65
N TYR A 527 -18.38 -4.16 27.84
CA TYR A 527 -17.04 -3.73 28.27
C TYR A 527 -16.76 -2.28 27.86
N ILE A 528 -17.03 -1.93 26.61
CA ILE A 528 -16.57 -0.63 26.07
C ILE A 528 -17.50 0.54 26.36
N SER A 529 -18.79 0.32 26.64
CA SER A 529 -19.74 1.41 26.93
C SER A 529 -19.39 2.27 28.14
N GLY A 530 -18.58 1.71 29.05
CA GLY A 530 -18.05 2.42 30.23
C GLY A 530 -16.69 3.09 30.05
N MET A 531 -15.98 2.83 28.93
CA MET A 531 -14.63 3.32 28.67
C MET A 531 -14.70 4.76 28.10
N LYS A 532 -14.57 5.76 28.96
CA LYS A 532 -14.72 7.18 28.61
C LYS A 532 -13.49 8.03 28.92
N ASP A 533 -12.54 7.47 29.61
CA ASP A 533 -11.26 8.03 30.00
C ASP A 533 -10.27 6.91 30.32
N LEU A 534 -9.01 7.26 30.48
CA LEU A 534 -7.93 6.26 30.63
C LEU A 534 -8.14 5.36 31.86
N SER A 535 -8.66 5.91 32.98
CA SER A 535 -8.94 5.13 34.19
C SER A 535 -10.05 4.12 33.97
N SER A 536 -11.16 4.52 33.33
CA SER A 536 -12.28 3.64 33.04
C SER A 536 -11.93 2.60 31.97
N ILE A 537 -11.00 2.90 31.05
CA ILE A 537 -10.42 1.92 30.13
C ILE A 537 -9.67 0.84 30.92
N ALA A 538 -8.79 1.24 31.86
CA ALA A 538 -8.07 0.29 32.70
C ALA A 538 -9.03 -0.59 33.52
N ASP A 539 -10.08 -0.01 34.12
CA ASP A 539 -11.12 -0.77 34.85
C ASP A 539 -11.84 -1.78 33.93
N GLY A 540 -12.15 -1.38 32.70
CA GLY A 540 -12.75 -2.24 31.68
C GLY A 540 -11.86 -3.40 31.26
N ILE A 541 -10.57 -3.13 31.03
CA ILE A 541 -9.58 -4.16 30.69
C ILE A 541 -9.36 -5.14 31.85
N GLU A 542 -9.31 -4.65 33.08
CA GLU A 542 -9.27 -5.52 34.29
C GLU A 542 -10.54 -6.39 34.41
N LYS A 543 -11.72 -5.85 34.04
CA LYS A 543 -12.97 -6.64 33.98
C LYS A 543 -12.85 -7.71 32.88
N LEU A 544 -12.37 -7.31 31.71
CA LEU A 544 -12.18 -8.20 30.57
C LEU A 544 -11.24 -9.36 30.92
N ARG A 545 -10.13 -9.11 31.66
CA ARG A 545 -9.23 -10.12 32.14
C ARG A 545 -9.91 -11.13 33.11
N ARG A 546 -10.71 -10.63 34.02
CA ARG A 546 -11.45 -11.51 34.97
C ARG A 546 -12.41 -12.46 34.24
N ASP A 547 -13.06 -11.95 33.17
CA ASP A 547 -14.03 -12.69 32.39
C ASP A 547 -13.38 -13.60 31.31
N ASN A 548 -12.11 -13.32 30.95
CA ASN A 548 -11.33 -14.05 29.94
C ASN A 548 -9.93 -14.45 30.49
N PRO A 549 -9.86 -15.33 31.47
CA PRO A 549 -8.57 -15.70 32.09
C PRO A 549 -7.67 -16.41 31.07
N GLY A 550 -6.41 -15.95 30.96
CA GLY A 550 -5.39 -16.56 30.12
C GLY A 550 -5.53 -16.32 28.60
N LYS A 551 -6.54 -15.52 28.16
CA LYS A 551 -6.63 -15.12 26.76
C LYS A 551 -5.88 -13.82 26.50
N ASP A 552 -5.41 -13.62 25.26
CA ASP A 552 -4.94 -12.33 24.84
C ASP A 552 -6.10 -11.31 24.81
N LEU A 553 -5.86 -10.09 25.30
CA LEU A 553 -6.90 -9.06 25.35
C LEU A 553 -6.72 -8.03 24.22
N LEU A 554 -5.49 -7.57 23.97
CA LEU A 554 -5.18 -6.38 23.17
C LEU A 554 -4.31 -6.66 21.96
N GLY A 555 -3.81 -7.89 21.76
CA GLY A 555 -2.87 -8.20 20.68
C GLY A 555 -1.46 -7.64 20.87
N THR A 556 -1.10 -7.18 22.07
CA THR A 556 0.26 -6.73 22.43
C THR A 556 0.56 -7.00 23.89
N CYS A 557 1.76 -7.50 24.16
CA CYS A 557 2.22 -7.82 25.51
C CYS A 557 3.40 -6.98 25.98
N SER A 558 4.04 -6.17 25.13
CA SER A 558 5.13 -5.32 25.57
C SER A 558 4.60 -4.09 26.32
N GLU A 559 5.33 -3.64 27.33
CA GLU A 559 4.99 -2.42 28.07
C GLU A 559 5.01 -1.18 27.18
N LYS A 560 5.93 -1.13 26.22
CA LYS A 560 6.00 -0.05 25.22
C LYS A 560 4.84 -0.13 24.22
N GLY A 561 4.45 -1.33 23.78
CA GLY A 561 3.27 -1.55 22.93
C GLY A 561 1.99 -1.06 23.61
N ILE A 562 1.81 -1.35 24.89
CA ILE A 562 0.68 -0.82 25.69
C ILE A 562 0.72 0.71 25.75
N MET A 563 1.87 1.32 26.04
CA MET A 563 1.99 2.78 26.04
C MET A 563 1.68 3.37 24.65
N LYS A 564 2.16 2.74 23.57
CA LYS A 564 1.87 3.17 22.19
C LYS A 564 0.37 3.20 21.91
N VAL A 565 -0.37 2.16 22.31
CA VAL A 565 -1.82 2.07 22.07
C VAL A 565 -2.59 3.27 22.65
N PHE A 566 -2.21 3.76 23.81
CA PHE A 566 -2.96 4.82 24.52
C PHE A 566 -2.30 6.19 24.44
N SER A 567 -1.11 6.33 23.85
CA SER A 567 -0.46 7.63 23.71
C SER A 567 -1.24 8.62 22.82
N PRO A 568 -1.90 8.27 21.71
CA PRO A 568 -2.65 9.23 20.92
C PRO A 568 -3.72 9.98 21.68
N VAL A 569 -4.41 9.31 22.62
CA VAL A 569 -5.47 9.90 23.43
C VAL A 569 -4.99 10.43 24.78
N SER A 570 -3.67 10.37 25.04
CA SER A 570 -3.08 10.83 26.33
C SER A 570 -2.01 11.90 26.15
N ALA A 571 -1.13 11.76 25.16
CA ALA A 571 0.00 12.67 24.96
C ALA A 571 -0.38 14.15 24.78
N PRO A 572 -1.53 14.52 24.18
CA PRO A 572 -1.93 15.92 24.14
C PRO A 572 -2.12 16.57 25.53
N ALA A 573 -2.30 15.75 26.59
CA ALA A 573 -2.42 16.23 27.96
C ALA A 573 -1.08 16.26 28.74
N TRP A 574 0.03 15.77 28.16
CA TRP A 574 1.31 15.69 28.88
C TRP A 574 2.09 17.01 28.94
N LYS A 575 1.62 18.00 28.21
CA LYS A 575 2.14 19.38 28.26
C LYS A 575 1.06 20.33 28.74
N GLY A 576 1.43 21.21 29.67
CA GLY A 576 0.57 22.33 30.11
C GLY A 576 0.44 23.39 29.00
N GLN A 577 -0.43 24.39 29.23
CA GLN A 577 -0.60 25.52 28.30
C GLN A 577 0.65 26.40 28.17
N ASP A 578 1.58 26.31 29.11
CA ASP A 578 2.88 26.97 29.14
C ASP A 578 3.99 26.18 28.38
N GLY A 579 3.64 25.00 27.84
CA GLY A 579 4.57 24.11 27.15
C GLY A 579 5.42 23.24 28.08
N GLU A 580 5.32 23.41 29.40
CA GLU A 580 6.04 22.61 30.38
C GLU A 580 5.36 21.23 30.57
N MET A 581 6.13 20.27 31.01
CA MET A 581 5.68 18.90 31.27
C MET A 581 4.61 18.88 32.40
N ASP A 582 3.46 18.27 32.13
CA ASP A 582 2.43 18.02 33.12
C ASP A 582 2.72 16.72 33.89
N THR A 583 3.41 16.83 35.02
CA THR A 583 3.80 15.68 35.85
C THR A 583 2.59 14.90 36.40
N GLU A 584 1.43 15.56 36.66
CA GLU A 584 0.21 14.90 37.15
C GLU A 584 -0.39 14.03 36.03
N ALA A 585 -0.49 14.55 34.82
CA ALA A 585 -0.97 13.82 33.67
C ALA A 585 -0.06 12.62 33.34
N LEU A 586 1.27 12.77 33.36
CA LEU A 586 2.21 11.67 33.15
C LEU A 586 2.16 10.63 34.29
N SER A 587 2.00 11.05 35.52
CA SER A 587 1.83 10.15 36.66
C SER A 587 0.56 9.30 36.51
N GLU A 588 -0.54 9.90 36.10
CA GLU A 588 -1.79 9.20 35.79
C GLU A 588 -1.59 8.22 34.63
N PHE A 589 -1.01 8.67 33.50
CA PHE A 589 -0.73 7.81 32.34
C PHE A 589 0.03 6.58 32.74
N LEU A 590 1.21 6.72 33.32
CA LEU A 590 2.07 5.60 33.71
C LEU A 590 1.38 4.66 34.71
N THR A 591 0.59 5.22 35.64
CA THR A 591 -0.18 4.41 36.58
C THR A 591 -1.21 3.54 35.89
N GLN A 592 -1.96 4.07 34.92
CA GLN A 592 -2.96 3.32 34.18
C GLN A 592 -2.32 2.33 33.21
N MET A 593 -1.21 2.71 32.56
CA MET A 593 -0.46 1.77 31.70
C MET A 593 0.04 0.56 32.45
N LYS A 594 0.53 0.72 33.66
CA LYS A 594 0.91 -0.40 34.52
C LYS A 594 -0.26 -1.33 34.85
N ARG A 595 -1.44 -0.78 35.18
CA ARG A 595 -2.66 -1.57 35.44
C ARG A 595 -3.06 -2.37 34.19
N ILE A 596 -3.04 -1.72 33.03
CA ILE A 596 -3.40 -2.36 31.75
C ILE A 596 -2.39 -3.45 31.41
N TYR A 597 -1.09 -3.18 31.55
CA TYR A 597 -0.03 -4.15 31.32
C TYR A 597 -0.16 -5.39 32.24
N GLU A 598 -0.37 -5.16 33.53
CA GLU A 598 -0.58 -6.24 34.50
C GLU A 598 -1.84 -7.06 34.16
N ALA A 599 -2.94 -6.41 33.74
CA ALA A 599 -4.15 -7.11 33.32
C ALA A 599 -3.94 -7.88 32.02
N GLN A 600 -3.23 -7.31 31.02
CA GLN A 600 -2.95 -7.95 29.74
C GLN A 600 -2.08 -9.20 29.92
N THR A 601 -1.08 -9.14 30.76
CA THR A 601 -0.10 -10.24 30.94
C THR A 601 -0.51 -11.29 31.96
N ASP A 602 -1.49 -11.01 32.82
CA ASP A 602 -1.94 -11.96 33.85
C ASP A 602 -2.52 -13.23 33.23
N GLY A 603 -1.85 -14.36 33.49
CA GLY A 603 -2.27 -15.68 33.03
C GLY A 603 -1.98 -15.99 31.56
N LEU A 604 -1.29 -15.13 30.84
CA LEU A 604 -0.77 -15.48 29.49
C LEU A 604 0.35 -16.52 29.62
N GLY A 605 0.42 -17.43 28.64
CA GLY A 605 1.48 -18.40 28.50
C GLY A 605 2.81 -17.79 28.05
N GLU A 606 3.93 -18.45 28.35
CA GLU A 606 5.26 -18.01 27.92
C GLU A 606 5.35 -17.89 26.37
N LYS A 607 4.67 -18.77 25.63
CA LYS A 607 4.70 -18.78 24.17
C LYS A 607 4.03 -17.54 23.55
N GLU A 608 2.92 -17.08 24.12
CA GLU A 608 2.24 -15.87 23.68
C GLU A 608 3.12 -14.64 23.91
N ILE A 609 3.74 -14.55 25.09
CA ILE A 609 4.66 -13.47 25.43
C ILE A 609 5.89 -13.49 24.51
N GLU A 610 6.51 -14.66 24.29
CA GLU A 610 7.66 -14.82 23.39
C GLU A 610 7.31 -14.41 21.94
N ARG A 611 6.11 -14.73 21.46
CA ARG A 611 5.66 -14.33 20.11
C ARG A 611 5.69 -12.82 19.95
N TYR A 612 5.07 -12.07 20.86
CA TYR A 612 5.05 -10.61 20.76
C TYR A 612 6.42 -9.95 20.93
N LEU A 613 7.30 -10.52 21.73
CA LEU A 613 8.68 -10.05 21.83
C LEU A 613 9.44 -10.31 20.53
N SER A 614 9.23 -11.47 19.90
CA SER A 614 9.82 -11.82 18.62
C SER A 614 9.34 -10.91 17.51
N ASP A 615 8.03 -10.62 17.45
CA ASP A 615 7.45 -9.69 16.47
C ASP A 615 8.00 -8.27 16.67
N SER A 616 8.15 -7.83 17.91
CA SER A 616 8.75 -6.54 18.24
C SER A 616 10.23 -6.45 17.81
N GLU A 617 11.02 -7.52 18.04
CA GLU A 617 12.41 -7.60 17.59
C GLU A 617 12.50 -7.64 16.04
N TYR A 618 11.59 -8.35 15.38
CA TYR A 618 11.52 -8.37 13.93
C TYR A 618 11.24 -6.97 13.38
N ASN A 619 10.22 -6.30 13.87
CA ASN A 619 9.85 -4.96 13.42
C ASN A 619 10.99 -3.94 13.65
N ALA A 620 11.65 -3.99 14.81
CA ALA A 620 12.80 -3.11 15.08
C ALA A 620 13.98 -3.34 14.12
N ARG A 621 14.17 -4.60 13.68
CA ARG A 621 15.24 -4.96 12.73
C ARG A 621 14.90 -4.52 11.30
N GLU A 622 13.66 -4.73 10.85
CA GLU A 622 13.24 -4.46 9.46
C GLU A 622 12.94 -2.98 9.22
N TYR A 623 12.31 -2.30 10.19
CA TYR A 623 11.80 -0.94 10.05
C TYR A 623 12.57 0.10 10.90
N GLY A 624 13.64 -0.33 11.62
CA GLY A 624 14.44 0.53 12.47
C GLY A 624 13.91 0.70 13.89
N GLU A 625 14.69 1.34 14.76
CA GLU A 625 14.37 1.51 16.18
C GLU A 625 13.13 2.39 16.44
N ASP A 626 12.78 3.23 15.46
CA ASP A 626 11.65 4.18 15.57
C ASP A 626 10.30 3.60 15.12
N TRP A 627 10.24 2.34 14.65
CA TRP A 627 8.99 1.68 14.23
C TRP A 627 7.87 1.77 15.27
N LEU A 628 8.23 1.76 16.53
CA LEU A 628 7.28 1.83 17.64
C LEU A 628 6.48 3.13 17.66
N TYR A 629 7.02 4.20 17.06
CA TYR A 629 6.39 5.51 16.99
C TYR A 629 5.67 5.75 15.67
N ASP A 630 5.75 4.79 14.74
CA ASP A 630 5.02 4.83 13.49
C ASP A 630 3.60 4.27 13.69
N LEU A 631 2.61 5.11 13.39
CA LEU A 631 1.20 4.76 13.55
C LEU A 631 0.69 3.77 12.48
N SER A 632 1.44 3.52 11.42
CA SER A 632 1.11 2.48 10.44
C SER A 632 1.15 1.07 11.05
N PHE A 633 1.93 0.87 12.12
CA PHE A 633 1.99 -0.37 12.88
C PHE A 633 1.01 -0.40 14.07
N TYR A 634 0.01 0.46 14.05
CA TYR A 634 -0.88 0.67 15.17
C TYR A 634 -2.21 -0.04 14.97
N GLY A 635 -2.46 -1.06 15.76
CA GLY A 635 -3.76 -1.71 15.89
C GLY A 635 -3.79 -3.18 15.51
N GLY A 636 -4.88 -3.83 15.87
CA GLY A 636 -5.22 -5.20 15.50
C GLY A 636 -6.15 -5.23 14.28
N MET A 637 -6.28 -6.40 13.67
CA MET A 637 -7.24 -6.63 12.58
C MET A 637 -8.58 -7.10 13.14
N SER A 638 -9.68 -6.75 12.46
CA SER A 638 -11.03 -7.22 12.81
C SER A 638 -11.13 -8.74 12.80
N LEU A 639 -10.40 -9.41 11.91
CA LEU A 639 -10.32 -10.88 11.84
C LEU A 639 -9.69 -11.50 13.10
N ASP A 640 -8.69 -10.86 13.72
CA ASP A 640 -8.13 -11.33 15.00
C ASP A 640 -9.16 -11.27 16.12
N TYR A 641 -10.01 -10.21 16.11
CA TYR A 641 -11.08 -10.09 17.08
C TYR A 641 -12.17 -11.15 16.87
N ILE A 642 -12.62 -11.37 15.62
CA ILE A 642 -13.60 -12.38 15.27
C ILE A 642 -13.06 -13.79 15.47
N GLY A 643 -11.80 -14.03 15.15
CA GLY A 643 -11.11 -15.31 15.39
C GLY A 643 -10.85 -15.62 16.87
N GLY A 644 -11.10 -14.64 17.73
CA GLY A 644 -10.89 -14.79 19.18
C GLY A 644 -9.44 -14.69 19.64
N ASN A 645 -8.54 -14.28 18.75
CA ASN A 645 -7.12 -14.03 19.03
C ASN A 645 -6.94 -12.85 19.98
N LEU A 646 -7.88 -11.90 19.98
CA LEU A 646 -7.93 -10.78 20.93
C LEU A 646 -9.38 -10.53 21.38
N GLN A 647 -9.56 -9.83 22.51
CA GLN A 647 -10.87 -9.59 23.11
C GLN A 647 -11.33 -8.13 23.01
N LEU A 648 -10.42 -7.22 22.71
CA LEU A 648 -10.63 -5.80 22.50
C LEU A 648 -9.71 -5.33 21.38
N LEU A 649 -10.26 -4.89 20.28
CA LEU A 649 -9.48 -4.31 19.20
C LEU A 649 -9.24 -2.83 19.49
N THR A 650 -7.97 -2.45 19.40
CA THR A 650 -7.50 -1.06 19.50
C THR A 650 -6.77 -0.69 18.23
N GLY A 651 -6.76 0.58 17.86
CA GLY A 651 -6.03 1.02 16.69
C GLY A 651 -6.48 2.39 16.21
N THR A 652 -6.22 2.67 14.95
CA THR A 652 -6.73 3.85 14.24
C THR A 652 -7.60 3.44 13.06
N ASN A 653 -8.50 4.33 12.69
CA ASN A 653 -9.24 4.22 11.43
C ASN A 653 -8.97 5.46 10.59
N SER A 654 -8.58 5.28 9.34
CA SER A 654 -8.08 6.32 8.44
C SER A 654 -8.76 6.37 7.06
N TYR A 655 -9.60 5.37 6.72
CA TYR A 655 -10.22 5.25 5.41
C TYR A 655 -11.57 4.55 5.46
N PRO A 656 -12.47 4.79 4.48
CA PRO A 656 -13.85 4.33 4.51
C PRO A 656 -14.02 2.82 4.55
N TYR A 657 -13.23 2.06 3.77
CA TYR A 657 -13.34 0.59 3.78
C TYR A 657 -13.01 0.02 5.17
N GLY A 658 -11.99 0.53 5.85
CA GLY A 658 -11.69 0.14 7.24
C GLY A 658 -12.84 0.48 8.20
N TYR A 659 -13.57 1.59 7.96
CA TYR A 659 -14.78 1.90 8.73
C TYR A 659 -15.92 0.92 8.44
N PHE A 660 -16.15 0.56 7.17
CA PHE A 660 -17.12 -0.47 6.78
C PHE A 660 -16.77 -1.82 7.41
N GLU A 661 -15.51 -2.20 7.36
CA GLU A 661 -15.00 -3.42 7.99
C GLU A 661 -15.33 -3.46 9.48
N MET A 662 -14.92 -2.43 10.23
CA MET A 662 -15.13 -2.35 11.68
C MET A 662 -16.62 -2.30 12.06
N THR A 663 -17.45 -1.57 11.28
CA THR A 663 -18.89 -1.52 11.52
C THR A 663 -19.61 -2.81 11.11
N SER A 664 -19.01 -3.64 10.25
CA SER A 664 -19.58 -4.94 9.86
C SER A 664 -19.40 -6.04 10.90
N VAL A 665 -18.48 -5.89 11.84
CA VAL A 665 -18.20 -6.92 12.87
C VAL A 665 -19.46 -7.35 13.63
N HIS A 666 -20.38 -6.44 13.95
CA HIS A 666 -21.62 -6.81 14.68
C HIS A 666 -22.60 -7.66 13.85
N LYS A 667 -22.39 -7.81 12.53
CA LYS A 667 -23.17 -8.70 11.66
C LYS A 667 -22.57 -10.11 11.61
N ALA A 668 -21.34 -10.30 12.08
CA ALA A 668 -20.75 -11.61 12.21
C ALA A 668 -21.41 -12.41 13.34
N LYS A 669 -21.64 -13.71 13.09
CA LYS A 669 -22.32 -14.60 14.06
C LYS A 669 -21.54 -14.69 15.38
N GLY A 670 -22.19 -14.34 16.48
CA GLY A 670 -21.63 -14.34 17.84
C GLY A 670 -20.99 -13.02 18.26
N PHE A 671 -21.08 -12.00 17.40
CA PHE A 671 -20.55 -10.65 17.62
C PHE A 671 -21.60 -9.54 17.55
N GLU A 672 -22.89 -9.91 17.64
CA GLU A 672 -24.03 -9.00 17.47
C GLU A 672 -24.02 -7.87 18.52
N ASP A 673 -23.33 -8.06 19.65
CA ASP A 673 -23.11 -7.09 20.70
C ASP A 673 -21.80 -6.28 20.57
N ALA A 674 -21.02 -6.50 19.49
CA ALA A 674 -19.82 -5.72 19.21
C ALA A 674 -20.19 -4.28 18.79
N ARG A 675 -19.44 -3.33 19.25
CA ARG A 675 -19.59 -1.89 18.91
C ARG A 675 -18.22 -1.27 18.61
N LEU A 676 -18.23 -0.35 17.68
CA LEU A 676 -17.11 0.53 17.37
C LEU A 676 -17.34 1.88 18.04
N ILE A 677 -16.34 2.37 18.78
CA ILE A 677 -16.36 3.70 19.38
C ILE A 677 -15.04 4.42 19.12
N ARG A 678 -15.07 5.76 19.11
CA ARG A 678 -13.82 6.55 19.19
C ARG A 678 -13.23 6.38 20.57
N MET A 679 -11.92 6.14 20.63
CA MET A 679 -11.20 6.03 21.91
C MET A 679 -11.08 7.40 22.55
N GLU A 680 -11.42 7.50 23.83
CA GLU A 680 -11.21 8.67 24.66
C GLU A 680 -10.22 8.32 25.77
N GLY A 681 -9.34 9.24 26.14
CA GLY A 681 -8.30 8.99 27.15
C GLY A 681 -8.19 10.13 28.16
N GLN A 682 -6.97 10.61 28.39
CA GLN A 682 -6.74 11.84 29.18
C GLN A 682 -7.18 13.07 28.38
N SER A 683 -7.16 12.96 27.05
CA SER A 683 -7.71 13.94 26.13
C SER A 683 -8.95 13.39 25.44
N SER A 684 -9.90 14.27 25.14
CA SER A 684 -11.15 13.92 24.48
C SER A 684 -11.23 14.53 23.09
N ASN A 685 -12.08 13.95 22.23
CA ASN A 685 -12.28 14.39 20.84
C ASN A 685 -10.97 14.47 20.05
N VAL A 686 -10.12 13.46 20.25
CA VAL A 686 -8.80 13.40 19.61
C VAL A 686 -8.93 12.96 18.17
N PHE A 687 -8.15 13.57 17.31
CA PHE A 687 -7.86 13.12 15.96
C PHE A 687 -6.35 13.19 15.69
N ILE A 688 -5.89 12.43 14.73
CA ILE A 688 -4.49 12.36 14.32
C ILE A 688 -4.40 13.03 12.95
N PRO A 689 -3.88 14.26 12.86
CA PRO A 689 -3.67 14.92 11.57
C PRO A 689 -2.54 14.24 10.80
N GLN A 690 -2.70 14.18 9.47
CA GLN A 690 -1.70 13.61 8.56
C GLN A 690 -1.50 14.52 7.37
N THR A 691 -0.31 14.42 6.77
CA THR A 691 0.11 15.21 5.60
C THR A 691 -0.21 16.70 5.82
N ILE A 692 0.39 17.23 6.89
CA ILE A 692 0.18 18.62 7.31
C ILE A 692 1.00 19.54 6.41
N LEU A 693 0.35 20.39 5.62
CA LEU A 693 1.04 21.27 4.68
C LEU A 693 1.14 22.71 5.21
N GLY A 694 2.35 23.27 5.13
CA GLY A 694 2.65 24.66 5.43
C GLY A 694 3.38 25.34 4.28
N ILE A 695 3.40 26.68 4.28
CA ILE A 695 4.11 27.50 3.29
C ILE A 695 5.26 28.22 4.00
N ASN A 696 6.44 28.19 3.39
CA ASN A 696 7.61 28.92 3.87
C ASN A 696 7.37 30.44 3.80
N ALA A 697 7.48 31.12 4.93
CA ALA A 697 7.26 32.57 5.01
C ALA A 697 8.20 33.39 4.10
N ALA A 698 9.40 32.87 3.82
CA ALA A 698 10.39 33.50 2.96
C ALA A 698 10.21 33.16 1.46
N SER A 699 9.26 32.28 1.11
CA SER A 699 9.01 31.93 -0.30
C SER A 699 8.62 33.15 -1.14
N GLY A 700 9.25 33.27 -2.30
CA GLY A 700 8.91 34.23 -3.34
C GLY A 700 7.71 33.82 -4.20
N LYS A 701 7.18 32.60 -3.99
CA LYS A 701 6.16 31.94 -4.82
C LYS A 701 4.90 31.56 -4.03
N LYS A 702 4.58 32.36 -3.02
CA LYS A 702 3.45 32.08 -2.09
C LYS A 702 2.12 31.86 -2.80
N GLU A 703 1.84 32.59 -3.88
CA GLU A 703 0.58 32.41 -4.65
C GLU A 703 0.57 31.03 -5.33
N LEU A 704 1.68 30.62 -5.93
CA LEU A 704 1.81 29.29 -6.55
C LEU A 704 1.69 28.19 -5.48
N ALA A 705 2.32 28.38 -4.31
CA ALA A 705 2.21 27.47 -3.18
C ALA A 705 0.77 27.36 -2.65
N ARG A 706 0.05 28.48 -2.53
CA ARG A 706 -1.37 28.48 -2.14
C ARG A 706 -2.25 27.77 -3.17
N ASP A 707 -1.97 27.96 -4.45
CA ASP A 707 -2.70 27.31 -5.54
C ASP A 707 -2.46 25.77 -5.49
N PHE A 708 -1.24 25.34 -5.23
CA PHE A 708 -0.94 23.93 -4.98
C PHE A 708 -1.70 23.37 -3.76
N LEU A 709 -1.74 24.10 -2.65
CA LEU A 709 -2.53 23.69 -1.48
C LEU A 709 -4.04 23.62 -1.79
N LYS A 710 -4.58 24.52 -2.60
CA LYS A 710 -5.99 24.46 -3.03
C LYS A 710 -6.30 23.21 -3.82
N LEU A 711 -5.42 22.83 -4.74
CA LEU A 711 -5.56 21.56 -5.46
C LEU A 711 -5.51 20.36 -4.49
N PHE A 712 -4.57 20.40 -3.56
CA PHE A 712 -4.41 19.31 -2.59
C PHE A 712 -5.65 19.12 -1.70
N LEU A 713 -6.29 20.23 -1.31
CA LEU A 713 -7.52 20.26 -0.50
C LEU A 713 -8.81 20.14 -1.33
N GLY A 714 -8.70 20.12 -2.66
CA GLY A 714 -9.83 20.02 -3.56
C GLY A 714 -10.50 18.62 -3.52
N GLU A 715 -11.79 18.58 -3.88
CA GLU A 715 -12.64 17.39 -3.87
C GLU A 715 -11.99 16.23 -4.62
N GLU A 716 -11.60 16.45 -5.89
CA GLU A 716 -11.03 15.43 -6.76
C GLU A 716 -9.72 14.79 -6.20
N ASN A 717 -8.81 15.63 -5.69
CA ASN A 717 -7.55 15.13 -5.15
C ASN A 717 -7.75 14.41 -3.80
N GLN A 718 -8.62 14.93 -2.93
CA GLN A 718 -8.93 14.32 -1.64
C GLN A 718 -9.65 12.96 -1.81
N GLU A 719 -10.57 12.87 -2.78
CA GLU A 719 -11.20 11.59 -3.15
C GLU A 719 -10.16 10.61 -3.69
N ALA A 720 -9.25 11.10 -4.53
CA ALA A 720 -8.18 10.29 -5.11
C ALA A 720 -7.20 9.69 -4.08
N LEU A 721 -7.00 10.34 -2.94
CA LEU A 721 -6.17 9.86 -1.84
C LEU A 721 -6.85 8.77 -1.01
N GLY A 722 -8.18 8.68 -1.04
CA GLY A 722 -8.96 7.59 -0.45
C GLY A 722 -9.05 7.56 1.07
N GLY A 723 -8.36 8.45 1.80
CA GLY A 723 -8.39 8.56 3.25
C GLY A 723 -9.48 9.51 3.76
N PHE A 724 -9.62 9.63 5.09
CA PHE A 724 -10.51 10.64 5.69
C PHE A 724 -9.93 12.03 5.48
N GLY A 725 -10.22 12.61 4.33
CA GLY A 725 -9.83 13.95 3.95
C GLY A 725 -10.52 15.03 4.76
N VAL A 726 -9.99 16.25 4.67
CA VAL A 726 -10.65 17.42 5.29
C VAL A 726 -11.67 18.07 4.37
N ASN A 727 -11.82 17.66 3.11
CA ASN A 727 -12.86 18.09 2.19
C ASN A 727 -14.14 17.29 2.40
N ARG A 728 -15.25 17.98 2.71
CA ARG A 728 -16.54 17.35 3.04
C ARG A 728 -17.11 16.51 1.91
N LYS A 729 -17.02 17.01 0.67
CA LYS A 729 -17.61 16.32 -0.48
C LYS A 729 -16.82 15.09 -0.84
N ALA A 730 -15.48 15.16 -0.78
CA ALA A 730 -14.62 14.01 -1.01
C ALA A 730 -14.94 12.88 -0.02
N VAL A 731 -15.04 13.20 1.27
CA VAL A 731 -15.44 12.21 2.30
C VAL A 731 -16.83 11.65 2.01
N ASP A 732 -17.81 12.50 1.64
CA ASP A 732 -19.16 12.04 1.30
C ASP A 732 -19.17 11.07 0.10
N GLN A 733 -18.30 11.27 -0.89
CA GLN A 733 -18.21 10.39 -2.07
C GLN A 733 -17.57 9.04 -1.73
N LEU A 734 -16.51 9.06 -0.94
CA LEU A 734 -15.82 7.83 -0.52
C LEU A 734 -16.71 6.85 0.27
N PHE A 735 -17.77 7.36 0.91
CA PHE A 735 -18.77 6.52 1.60
C PHE A 735 -19.93 6.04 0.70
N LYS A 736 -19.88 6.31 -0.62
CA LYS A 736 -20.90 5.92 -1.60
C LYS A 736 -20.31 5.05 -2.71
N PRO A 737 -20.02 3.78 -2.43
CA PRO A 737 -19.57 2.88 -3.47
C PRO A 737 -20.64 2.78 -4.57
N GLU A 738 -20.20 2.54 -5.81
CA GLU A 738 -21.11 2.34 -6.93
C GLU A 738 -21.91 1.05 -6.75
N GLU A 739 -23.21 1.07 -7.10
CA GLU A 739 -24.13 -0.07 -6.93
C GLU A 739 -23.62 -1.35 -7.59
N LYS A 740 -22.86 -1.25 -8.68
CA LYS A 740 -22.26 -2.40 -9.38
C LYS A 740 -21.23 -3.19 -8.57
N TYR A 741 -20.68 -2.60 -7.51
CA TYR A 741 -19.72 -3.26 -6.60
C TYR A 741 -20.41 -3.84 -5.36
N LEU A 742 -21.73 -3.73 -5.25
CA LEU A 742 -22.47 -4.27 -4.14
C LEU A 742 -23.02 -5.65 -4.49
N GLY A 743 -22.86 -6.62 -3.59
CA GLY A 743 -23.50 -7.91 -3.66
C GLY A 743 -25.02 -7.80 -3.46
N GLU A 744 -25.75 -8.91 -3.65
CA GLU A 744 -27.21 -8.96 -3.60
C GLU A 744 -27.84 -8.47 -2.28
N ASN A 745 -27.14 -8.65 -1.14
CA ASN A 745 -27.60 -8.19 0.17
C ASN A 745 -26.88 -6.90 0.63
N GLY A 746 -26.14 -6.21 -0.26
CA GLY A 746 -25.40 -5.00 0.03
C GLY A 746 -23.99 -5.23 0.60
N GLU A 747 -23.42 -6.41 0.37
CA GLU A 747 -22.01 -6.70 0.65
C GLU A 747 -21.14 -5.85 -0.27
N TYR A 748 -20.11 -5.22 0.30
CA TYR A 748 -19.12 -4.43 -0.45
C TYR A 748 -17.81 -5.21 -0.66
N GLY A 749 -17.63 -6.30 0.06
CA GLY A 749 -16.47 -7.17 -0.04
C GLY A 749 -16.45 -8.20 1.06
N SER A 750 -15.38 -8.93 1.14
CA SER A 750 -15.14 -9.90 2.21
C SER A 750 -13.67 -9.87 2.62
N ILE A 751 -13.42 -10.28 3.86
CA ILE A 751 -12.07 -10.48 4.38
C ILE A 751 -11.99 -11.88 4.97
N ALA A 752 -10.84 -12.52 4.81
CA ALA A 752 -10.57 -13.85 5.33
C ALA A 752 -9.14 -13.95 5.86
N MET A 753 -8.96 -14.77 6.87
CA MET A 753 -7.65 -15.12 7.42
C MET A 753 -7.60 -16.62 7.66
N SER A 754 -6.49 -17.25 7.28
CA SER A 754 -6.18 -18.64 7.59
C SER A 754 -4.96 -18.71 8.50
N ASP A 755 -5.02 -19.53 9.55
CA ASP A 755 -3.89 -19.76 10.46
C ASP A 755 -2.90 -20.80 9.94
N GLY A 756 -3.15 -21.37 8.77
CA GLY A 756 -2.33 -22.45 8.18
C GLY A 756 -2.51 -23.83 8.86
N GLU A 757 -3.32 -23.91 9.91
CA GLU A 757 -3.67 -25.15 10.64
C GLU A 757 -5.13 -25.59 10.38
N GLY A 758 -5.82 -24.88 9.44
CA GLY A 758 -7.18 -25.21 9.02
C GLY A 758 -8.30 -24.38 9.68
N LEU A 759 -7.97 -23.37 10.50
CA LEU A 759 -8.93 -22.38 10.96
C LEU A 759 -9.04 -21.28 9.90
N GLU A 760 -10.18 -21.16 9.28
CA GLU A 760 -10.52 -20.05 8.41
C GLU A 760 -11.49 -19.12 9.15
N VAL A 761 -11.06 -17.85 9.30
CA VAL A 761 -11.91 -16.77 9.79
C VAL A 761 -12.34 -15.95 8.59
N TYR A 762 -13.61 -15.80 8.39
CA TYR A 762 -14.22 -15.09 7.26
C TYR A 762 -15.27 -14.10 7.74
N MET A 763 -15.31 -12.94 7.13
CA MET A 763 -16.35 -11.93 7.39
C MET A 763 -16.70 -11.19 6.11
N GLU A 764 -17.99 -11.02 5.88
CA GLU A 764 -18.51 -10.11 4.85
C GLU A 764 -18.45 -8.66 5.36
N VAL A 765 -18.03 -7.76 4.48
CA VAL A 765 -17.96 -6.32 4.73
C VAL A 765 -19.13 -5.64 4.05
N TYR A 766 -19.91 -4.88 4.79
CA TYR A 766 -21.08 -4.16 4.31
C TYR A 766 -20.85 -2.66 4.34
N VAL A 767 -21.46 -1.94 3.41
CA VAL A 767 -21.53 -0.47 3.49
C VAL A 767 -22.20 -0.08 4.80
N SER A 768 -21.63 0.90 5.50
CA SER A 768 -22.17 1.38 6.77
C SER A 768 -23.57 1.98 6.60
N THR A 769 -24.45 1.70 7.56
CA THR A 769 -25.81 2.27 7.63
C THR A 769 -25.77 3.77 7.88
N GLN A 770 -26.89 4.46 7.63
CA GLN A 770 -27.00 5.90 7.92
C GLN A 770 -26.80 6.24 9.42
N GLU A 771 -27.10 5.31 10.30
CA GLU A 771 -26.90 5.46 11.75
C GLU A 771 -25.41 5.37 12.11
N GLU A 772 -24.69 4.42 11.50
CA GLU A 772 -23.23 4.28 11.65
C GLU A 772 -22.48 5.46 11.03
N LEU A 773 -22.89 5.91 9.85
CA LEU A 773 -22.33 7.11 9.23
C LEU A 773 -22.57 8.37 10.06
N ALA A 774 -23.72 8.50 10.71
CA ALA A 774 -23.99 9.62 11.62
C ALA A 774 -23.01 9.65 12.79
N VAL A 775 -22.58 8.50 13.31
CA VAL A 775 -21.51 8.39 14.34
C VAL A 775 -20.16 8.86 13.78
N PHE A 776 -19.81 8.43 12.57
CA PHE A 776 -18.59 8.89 11.92
C PHE A 776 -18.55 10.41 11.71
N TYR A 777 -19.64 10.98 11.18
CA TYR A 777 -19.73 12.44 11.01
C TYR A 777 -19.72 13.22 12.34
N ASP A 778 -20.26 12.63 13.41
CA ASP A 778 -20.11 13.21 14.76
C ASP A 778 -18.62 13.23 15.19
N TRP A 779 -17.85 12.19 14.86
CA TRP A 779 -16.39 12.20 15.10
C TRP A 779 -15.70 13.32 14.33
N MET A 780 -15.98 13.45 13.03
CA MET A 780 -15.41 14.48 12.17
C MET A 780 -15.73 15.90 12.68
N GLU A 781 -16.98 16.15 13.08
CA GLU A 781 -17.46 17.48 13.52
C GLU A 781 -17.05 17.84 14.95
N SER A 782 -16.93 16.85 15.83
CA SER A 782 -16.60 17.07 17.24
C SER A 782 -15.10 17.06 17.54
N ALA A 783 -14.26 16.57 16.61
CA ALA A 783 -12.81 16.50 16.79
C ALA A 783 -12.19 17.90 16.90
N VAL A 784 -11.45 18.13 17.98
CA VAL A 784 -10.85 19.45 18.31
C VAL A 784 -9.48 19.34 18.98
N THR A 785 -9.02 18.14 19.25
CA THR A 785 -7.73 17.88 19.92
C THR A 785 -6.80 17.14 18.97
N PRO A 786 -5.85 17.81 18.31
CA PRO A 786 -4.90 17.15 17.44
C PRO A 786 -3.85 16.40 18.28
N TYR A 787 -3.59 15.15 17.91
CA TYR A 787 -2.42 14.43 18.38
C TYR A 787 -1.30 14.58 17.33
N ILE A 788 -0.25 15.27 17.70
CA ILE A 788 0.99 15.38 16.92
C ILE A 788 2.08 14.82 17.82
N ALA A 789 2.73 13.73 17.37
CA ALA A 789 3.73 13.03 18.16
C ALA A 789 4.92 13.95 18.50
N ASP A 790 5.22 14.10 19.79
CA ASP A 790 6.48 14.66 20.26
C ASP A 790 7.46 13.51 20.55
N LEU A 791 8.22 13.13 19.53
CA LEU A 791 9.11 11.98 19.61
C LEU A 791 10.13 12.06 20.75
N VAL A 792 10.54 13.26 21.17
CA VAL A 792 11.50 13.43 22.27
C VAL A 792 10.84 13.11 23.59
N LEU A 793 9.66 13.68 23.82
CA LEU A 793 8.88 13.43 25.02
C LEU A 793 8.43 11.96 25.07
N GLU A 794 7.87 11.44 23.97
CA GLU A 794 7.36 10.06 23.92
C GLU A 794 8.47 9.02 24.13
N LYS A 795 9.63 9.17 23.50
CA LYS A 795 10.79 8.32 23.74
C LYS A 795 11.21 8.34 25.21
N ALA A 796 11.26 9.53 25.82
CA ALA A 796 11.60 9.64 27.25
C ALA A 796 10.55 8.94 28.13
N VAL A 797 9.25 9.14 27.84
CA VAL A 797 8.14 8.50 28.57
C VAL A 797 8.18 6.97 28.41
N PHE A 798 8.39 6.47 27.21
CA PHE A 798 8.37 5.03 26.94
C PHE A 798 9.58 4.32 27.57
N GLU A 799 10.77 4.89 27.45
CA GLU A 799 11.98 4.28 28.00
C GLU A 799 12.05 4.31 29.52
N GLU A 800 11.70 5.44 30.15
CA GLU A 800 11.75 5.54 31.61
C GLU A 800 10.47 4.97 32.25
N GLY A 801 9.32 5.10 31.59
CA GLY A 801 8.05 4.50 32.01
C GLY A 801 8.08 2.97 32.02
N SER A 802 8.75 2.34 31.03
CA SER A 802 8.97 0.89 31.01
C SER A 802 9.54 0.35 32.31
N LYS A 803 10.54 1.03 32.87
CA LYS A 803 11.17 0.62 34.15
C LYS A 803 10.16 0.57 35.32
N TYR A 804 9.27 1.56 35.36
CA TYR A 804 8.20 1.60 36.37
C TYR A 804 7.15 0.50 36.12
N ILE A 805 6.72 0.31 34.88
CA ILE A 805 5.72 -0.71 34.52
C ILE A 805 6.23 -2.10 34.85
N LEU A 806 7.48 -2.41 34.52
CA LEU A 806 8.15 -3.69 34.80
C LEU A 806 8.53 -3.87 36.30
N GLY A 807 8.35 -2.85 37.15
CA GLY A 807 8.69 -2.90 38.57
C GLY A 807 10.19 -2.76 38.88
N GLU A 808 10.99 -2.28 37.92
CA GLU A 808 12.43 -2.03 38.06
C GLU A 808 12.75 -0.70 38.76
N GLY A 809 11.77 0.19 38.87
CA GLY A 809 11.85 1.51 39.50
C GLY A 809 10.52 1.97 40.08
N SER A 810 10.55 3.06 40.85
CA SER A 810 9.34 3.72 41.36
C SER A 810 8.79 4.71 40.32
N LEU A 811 7.52 5.10 40.47
CA LEU A 811 6.91 6.16 39.61
C LEU A 811 7.64 7.49 39.77
N GLU A 812 8.06 7.88 40.98
CA GLU A 812 8.81 9.12 41.22
C GLU A 812 10.16 9.10 40.49
N GLU A 813 10.91 7.99 40.52
CA GLU A 813 12.16 7.83 39.76
C GLU A 813 11.94 7.92 38.23
N ALA A 814 10.86 7.35 37.70
CA ALA A 814 10.55 7.44 36.27
C ALA A 814 10.23 8.89 35.86
N LEU A 815 9.39 9.60 36.63
CA LEU A 815 9.04 10.99 36.34
C LEU A 815 10.25 11.93 36.42
N ASP A 816 11.10 11.78 37.45
CA ASP A 816 12.35 12.54 37.60
C ASP A 816 13.29 12.28 36.42
N ALA A 817 13.40 11.05 35.94
CA ALA A 817 14.25 10.70 34.80
C ALA A 817 13.71 11.28 33.47
N ILE A 818 12.40 11.25 33.26
CA ILE A 818 11.77 11.89 32.10
C ILE A 818 12.06 13.40 32.10
N GLU A 819 11.83 14.09 33.24
CA GLU A 819 12.10 15.53 33.37
C GLU A 819 13.58 15.86 33.08
N GLN A 820 14.52 15.07 33.61
CA GLN A 820 15.96 15.26 33.37
C GLN A 820 16.33 15.08 31.90
N ARG A 821 15.75 14.11 31.20
CA ARG A 821 16.02 13.91 29.76
C ARG A 821 15.52 15.07 28.92
N LEU A 822 14.32 15.56 29.21
CA LEU A 822 13.75 16.74 28.55
C LEU A 822 14.57 17.99 28.81
N ALA A 823 15.04 18.21 30.05
CA ALA A 823 15.88 19.35 30.39
C ALA A 823 17.22 19.35 29.63
N ILE A 824 17.81 18.19 29.38
CA ILE A 824 19.05 18.04 28.59
C ILE A 824 18.77 18.44 27.13
N TYR A 825 17.69 17.90 26.55
CA TYR A 825 17.31 18.20 25.16
C TYR A 825 16.98 19.69 24.94
N MET A 826 16.30 20.32 25.88
CA MET A 826 15.99 21.76 25.82
C MET A 826 17.21 22.65 26.00
N ALA A 827 18.31 22.11 26.56
CA ALA A 827 19.57 22.84 26.75
C ALA A 827 20.54 22.72 25.56
N GLU A 828 20.35 21.71 24.70
CA GLU A 828 21.09 21.48 23.45
C GLU A 828 20.47 22.28 22.30
#